data_0a9c2f2300a287a4f13259e77396d572
#
_entry.id   0a9c2f2300a287a4f13259e77396d572
#
_cell.length_a   1.000
_cell.length_b   1.000
_cell.length_c   1.000
_cell.angle_alpha   90.00
_cell.angle_beta   90.00
_cell.angle_gamma   90.00
#
_symmetry.space_group_name_H-M   'P 1'
#
loop_
_entity.id
_entity.type
_entity.pdbx_description
1 polymer ?
#
loop_
_entity_poly.entity_id
_entity_poly.type
_entity_poly.pdbx_seq_one_letter_code
_entity_poly.pdbx_strand_id
1 'polypeptide(L)'
;MNKRQQLIVSCVCILFILLITNTIAMKVLLSNTAVPLGNSFTTISGIYINPLSFIQLYQQYESIAVNLFRIPSSIYFLGFCICVAIPILVNKIGGKTELTSEGTAKWATYRNVKNHKALIDPMDDTATGIIVGSWTTGLISYETAFDTCKKVQSLCKLSDNTFWKLLQVVQVVCCIARWYIVDNGDTHSIMVAPSRSGKGIGIILPTLWFWKGATIVSDLKRENIAKTGAFRKYVLGHKVIEFAPTDTRKTYRFNPINEIRWGTPNEGKDVGNVITLLVGAPEGTDAHWKANAISLITGALVYLKYYHAKINNMKGLTPDDTGYIETNMYHVYEFLSVSVDNDGDPISLKEKLETLLVKEEQFPTSMYVYNKTSELPKLYINISIEKAQEIITFTEEAKKTPTKHPVVVANFSNFISKPDNEAGSVLSTAITALSMFSEKIIADNTATSDFILGDIRELSKPSDLFLVVPPSDLDRVRGLFSLIFELSIQRYTEDEAYSKTLHKCLILLDEWPAFGKMETLVTELGYIASYGMRVLLICQGLDQVKAIYKSLKFTSNCETQIYLAPRDELTPKFLSEKLGKQTILIEQESSNGKSLFEPKNRTKIEKGRLLLDPAEVSRLGNDSVIILSGLENPIRTPKNKWFKCKDMVDKFELGQSLDTDQSIGLRPIDAKDLASLENIPWCDYNEQEALEIVLSDIIPNDVQNDVRDAILAFIRCQFMCTLIENQKQGLTILDSAYKTVTLFDIYDMVRISTVPILKDMVHDYWNEFKPYLHDESVLMQYTNMMNFIDTLTDTSFKVLQFKILQALQTFK
;
A
#
# COMPACT_ATOMS: atom_id res chain seq x y z
N MET A 1 43.92 25.95 8.37
CA MET A 1 44.70 25.18 9.38
C MET A 1 44.87 23.74 8.84
N ASN A 2 46.11 23.22 8.91
CA ASN A 2 46.40 21.86 8.51
C ASN A 2 45.75 20.85 9.52
N LYS A 3 45.38 19.63 9.14
CA LYS A 3 44.76 18.60 10.02
C LYS A 3 45.57 18.39 11.33
N ARG A 4 46.90 18.44 11.25
CA ARG A 4 47.77 18.37 12.46
C ARG A 4 47.59 19.59 13.39
N GLN A 5 47.47 20.78 12.85
CA GLN A 5 47.28 22.02 13.64
C GLN A 5 45.85 22.01 14.26
N GLN A 6 44.83 21.53 13.53
CA GLN A 6 43.47 21.39 14.09
C GLN A 6 43.44 20.39 15.23
N LEU A 7 44.14 19.24 15.10
CA LEU A 7 44.23 18.24 16.16
C LEU A 7 44.92 18.80 17.41
N ILE A 8 46.06 19.51 17.23
CA ILE A 8 46.81 20.09 18.32
C ILE A 8 45.97 21.16 19.07
N VAL A 9 45.30 22.06 18.33
CA VAL A 9 44.42 23.08 18.93
C VAL A 9 43.27 22.41 19.68
N SER A 10 42.65 21.40 19.09
CA SER A 10 41.56 20.66 19.76
C SER A 10 42.04 20.00 21.06
N CYS A 11 43.17 19.32 21.02
CA CYS A 11 43.75 18.67 22.22
C CYS A 11 44.09 19.70 23.34
N VAL A 12 44.68 20.84 22.96
CA VAL A 12 44.99 21.90 23.93
C VAL A 12 43.71 22.51 24.53
N CYS A 13 42.69 22.80 23.71
CA CYS A 13 41.41 23.31 24.22
C CYS A 13 40.70 22.30 25.12
N ILE A 14 40.69 21.02 24.76
CA ILE A 14 40.09 19.95 25.57
C ILE A 14 40.78 19.87 26.93
N LEU A 15 42.13 19.84 26.96
CA LEU A 15 42.89 19.78 28.23
C LEU A 15 42.62 21.00 29.10
N PHE A 16 42.56 22.19 28.50
CA PHE A 16 42.31 23.44 29.23
C PHE A 16 40.89 23.46 29.83
N ILE A 17 39.90 23.04 29.10
CA ILE A 17 38.49 22.97 29.58
C ILE A 17 38.35 21.92 30.69
N LEU A 18 38.97 20.75 30.55
CA LEU A 18 38.95 19.72 31.57
C LEU A 18 39.59 20.24 32.87
N LEU A 19 40.69 20.96 32.78
CA LEU A 19 41.32 21.57 33.98
C LEU A 19 40.44 22.62 34.64
N ILE A 20 39.79 23.49 33.87
CA ILE A 20 38.89 24.52 34.39
C ILE A 20 37.68 23.90 35.05
N THR A 21 36.98 22.97 34.35
CA THR A 21 35.77 22.34 34.86
C THR A 21 36.06 21.46 36.09
N ASN A 22 37.20 20.75 36.10
CA ASN A 22 37.66 20.02 37.25
C ASN A 22 37.92 20.98 38.46
N THR A 23 38.57 22.11 38.20
CA THR A 23 38.83 23.10 39.23
C THR A 23 37.57 23.71 39.80
N ILE A 24 36.59 24.05 38.95
CA ILE A 24 35.28 24.57 39.39
C ILE A 24 34.53 23.53 40.21
N ALA A 25 34.44 22.28 39.69
CA ALA A 25 33.77 21.21 40.40
C ALA A 25 34.39 20.93 41.76
N MET A 26 35.71 20.91 41.84
CA MET A 26 36.46 20.79 43.10
C MET A 26 36.21 21.96 44.07
N LYS A 27 36.22 23.20 43.59
CA LYS A 27 35.94 24.38 44.44
C LYS A 27 34.50 24.36 44.96
N VAL A 28 33.51 23.99 44.13
CA VAL A 28 32.10 23.90 44.54
C VAL A 28 31.91 22.76 45.56
N LEU A 29 32.60 21.63 45.36
CA LEU A 29 32.59 20.53 46.34
C LEU A 29 33.16 20.97 47.68
N LEU A 30 34.33 21.65 47.67
CA LEU A 30 35.04 22.05 48.86
C LEU A 30 34.40 23.25 49.58
N SER A 31 33.66 24.10 48.88
CA SER A 31 32.91 25.19 49.52
C SER A 31 31.76 24.67 50.40
N ASN A 32 31.30 23.47 50.14
CA ASN A 32 30.18 22.89 50.84
C ASN A 32 30.58 21.77 51.83
N THR A 33 31.88 21.48 51.97
CA THR A 33 32.37 20.39 52.81
C THR A 33 33.69 20.74 53.48
N ALA A 34 33.87 20.37 54.77
CA ALA A 34 35.12 20.41 55.46
C ALA A 34 35.93 19.10 55.26
N VAL A 35 36.01 18.59 54.01
CA VAL A 35 36.78 17.36 53.74
C VAL A 35 38.29 17.66 53.83
N PRO A 36 39.07 16.99 54.72
CA PRO A 36 40.51 17.17 54.77
C PRO A 36 41.11 16.55 53.47
N LEU A 37 41.53 17.42 52.53
CA LEU A 37 42.29 17.01 51.37
C LEU A 37 43.69 16.56 51.86
N GLY A 38 43.99 15.27 51.74
CA GLY A 38 45.36 14.76 51.87
C GLY A 38 46.29 15.43 50.86
N ASN A 39 47.60 15.39 51.08
CA ASN A 39 48.65 16.02 50.23
C ASN A 39 48.70 15.55 48.75
N SER A 40 47.78 14.78 48.33
CA SER A 40 47.72 14.17 46.98
C SER A 40 47.11 15.11 45.87
N PHE A 41 46.52 16.25 46.25
CA PHE A 41 45.90 17.17 45.30
C PHE A 41 46.71 18.46 45.13
N THR A 42 47.65 18.42 44.17
CA THR A 42 48.50 19.57 43.86
C THR A 42 47.74 20.65 43.11
N THR A 43 47.86 21.92 43.60
CA THR A 43 47.34 23.08 42.91
C THR A 43 48.49 24.04 42.57
N ILE A 44 48.42 24.65 41.35
CA ILE A 44 49.27 25.78 40.97
C ILE A 44 48.35 26.98 40.74
N SER A 45 48.57 28.08 41.48
CA SER A 45 47.77 29.29 41.40
C SER A 45 46.27 29.03 41.58
N GLY A 46 45.88 28.07 42.38
CA GLY A 46 44.50 27.71 42.68
C GLY A 46 43.79 26.83 41.58
N ILE A 47 44.55 26.33 40.61
CA ILE A 47 44.06 25.38 39.59
C ILE A 47 44.54 23.97 39.95
N TYR A 48 43.62 22.98 39.95
CA TYR A 48 43.99 21.57 40.19
C TYR A 48 44.61 20.99 38.91
N ILE A 49 45.89 20.61 39.02
CA ILE A 49 46.71 20.18 37.86
C ILE A 49 46.26 18.83 37.30
N ASN A 50 45.77 17.93 38.16
CA ASN A 50 45.26 16.65 37.73
C ASN A 50 43.78 16.81 37.25
N PRO A 51 43.49 16.68 35.97
CA PRO A 51 42.13 16.85 35.42
C PRO A 51 41.13 15.78 35.90
N LEU A 52 41.60 14.73 36.56
CA LEU A 52 40.78 13.62 37.08
C LEU A 52 40.58 13.67 38.60
N SER A 53 41.07 14.73 39.29
CA SER A 53 40.99 14.81 40.76
C SER A 53 39.55 14.79 41.28
N PHE A 54 38.58 15.37 40.55
CA PHE A 54 37.17 15.28 40.91
C PHE A 54 36.65 13.83 40.82
N ILE A 55 36.98 13.10 39.76
CA ILE A 55 36.56 11.69 39.58
C ILE A 55 37.13 10.81 40.68
N GLN A 56 38.38 11.05 41.10
CA GLN A 56 39.01 10.30 42.19
C GLN A 56 38.28 10.51 43.53
N LEU A 57 37.94 11.76 43.85
CA LEU A 57 37.11 12.05 45.02
C LEU A 57 35.71 11.48 44.92
N TYR A 58 35.08 11.57 43.75
CA TYR A 58 33.77 11.01 43.52
C TYR A 58 33.77 9.50 43.79
N GLN A 59 34.67 8.74 43.19
CA GLN A 59 34.80 7.30 43.43
C GLN A 59 35.05 6.92 44.88
N GLN A 60 35.72 7.79 45.62
CA GLN A 60 36.06 7.49 47.02
C GLN A 60 34.91 7.78 48.01
N TYR A 61 34.04 8.74 47.68
CA TYR A 61 33.06 9.25 48.67
C TYR A 61 31.61 9.23 48.18
N GLU A 62 31.32 8.79 46.95
CA GLU A 62 29.95 8.76 46.36
C GLU A 62 28.96 8.00 47.26
N SER A 63 29.38 6.83 47.76
CA SER A 63 28.55 5.97 48.59
C SER A 63 28.15 6.58 49.95
N ILE A 64 28.89 7.59 50.40
CA ILE A 64 28.72 8.19 51.74
C ILE A 64 27.99 9.54 51.68
N ALA A 65 28.14 10.27 50.54
CA ALA A 65 27.70 11.67 50.47
C ALA A 65 27.10 12.04 49.08
N VAL A 66 26.21 11.24 48.54
CA VAL A 66 25.61 11.37 47.17
C VAL A 66 25.08 12.77 46.89
N ASN A 67 24.43 13.42 47.85
CA ASN A 67 23.81 14.73 47.65
C ASN A 67 24.83 15.86 47.45
N LEU A 68 26.04 15.75 47.99
CA LEU A 68 27.08 16.76 47.85
C LEU A 68 27.74 16.74 46.47
N PHE A 69 27.71 15.62 45.79
CA PHE A 69 28.27 15.45 44.45
C PHE A 69 27.34 15.82 43.28
N ARG A 70 26.04 16.05 43.53
CA ARG A 70 25.06 16.32 42.42
C ARG A 70 25.43 17.53 41.58
N ILE A 71 25.66 18.70 42.20
CA ILE A 71 26.02 19.95 41.50
C ILE A 71 27.43 19.86 40.89
N PRO A 72 28.49 19.46 41.61
CA PRO A 72 29.82 19.29 41.04
C PRO A 72 29.85 18.29 39.87
N SER A 73 29.14 17.18 39.96
CA SER A 73 29.06 16.19 38.89
C SER A 73 28.40 16.75 37.62
N SER A 74 27.36 17.56 37.79
CA SER A 74 26.69 18.24 36.67
C SER A 74 27.63 19.22 35.96
N ILE A 75 28.47 19.97 36.73
CA ILE A 75 29.45 20.91 36.18
C ILE A 75 30.53 20.13 35.41
N TYR A 76 31.03 19.02 35.98
CA TYR A 76 32.07 18.21 35.35
C TYR A 76 31.55 17.55 34.08
N PHE A 77 30.29 17.05 34.09
CA PHE A 77 29.63 16.48 32.96
C PHE A 77 29.40 17.51 31.81
N LEU A 78 28.98 18.73 32.16
CA LEU A 78 28.85 19.82 31.20
C LEU A 78 30.19 20.13 30.52
N GLY A 79 31.27 20.20 31.29
CA GLY A 79 32.63 20.38 30.76
C GLY A 79 33.04 19.25 29.80
N PHE A 80 32.73 18.02 30.15
CA PHE A 80 32.97 16.86 29.30
C PHE A 80 32.19 16.97 27.95
N CYS A 81 30.93 17.37 28.03
CA CYS A 81 30.11 17.60 26.80
C CYS A 81 30.73 18.70 25.92
N ILE A 82 31.24 19.79 26.48
CA ILE A 82 31.93 20.86 25.77
C ILE A 82 33.22 20.32 25.11
N CYS A 83 33.98 19.48 25.79
CA CYS A 83 35.20 18.87 25.25
C CYS A 83 34.92 17.97 24.05
N VAL A 84 33.79 17.26 24.02
CA VAL A 84 33.35 16.45 22.88
C VAL A 84 32.91 17.35 21.72
N ALA A 85 32.33 18.51 21.99
CA ALA A 85 31.85 19.43 20.93
C ALA A 85 32.99 20.18 20.22
N ILE A 86 34.15 20.43 20.89
CA ILE A 86 35.28 21.22 20.33
C ILE A 86 35.86 20.64 19.03
N PRO A 87 36.19 19.36 18.88
CA PRO A 87 36.72 18.80 17.66
C PRO A 87 35.75 19.00 16.49
N ILE A 88 34.47 18.96 16.77
CA ILE A 88 33.40 19.13 15.77
C ILE A 88 33.36 20.60 15.30
N LEU A 89 33.42 21.54 16.23
CA LEU A 89 33.45 22.99 15.93
C LEU A 89 34.71 23.39 15.18
N VAL A 90 35.88 22.93 15.61
CA VAL A 90 37.17 23.26 14.98
C VAL A 90 37.26 22.67 13.57
N ASN A 91 36.65 21.52 13.33
CA ASN A 91 36.58 20.90 11.99
C ASN A 91 35.64 21.67 11.05
N LYS A 92 34.65 22.43 11.59
CA LYS A 92 33.73 23.28 10.80
C LYS A 92 34.31 24.66 10.42
N ILE A 93 35.31 25.17 11.13
CA ILE A 93 35.86 26.53 10.94
C ILE A 93 36.81 26.60 9.73
N GLY A 94 37.29 25.47 9.23
CA GLY A 94 38.10 25.42 8.00
C GLY A 94 37.25 25.66 6.78
N GLY A 95 37.02 26.92 6.38
CA GLY A 95 36.30 27.25 5.17
C GLY A 95 36.98 26.61 3.94
N LYS A 96 36.27 25.63 3.32
CA LYS A 96 36.68 25.11 2.01
C LYS A 96 36.31 26.18 0.98
N THR A 97 37.32 26.74 0.28
CA THR A 97 37.10 27.48 -0.98
C THR A 97 36.39 26.52 -1.94
N GLU A 98 35.18 26.85 -2.37
CA GLU A 98 34.49 26.09 -3.40
C GLU A 98 35.22 26.23 -4.72
N LEU A 99 35.71 25.14 -5.25
CA LEU A 99 36.37 25.08 -6.57
C LEU A 99 35.30 24.81 -7.60
N THR A 100 35.23 25.61 -8.64
CA THR A 100 34.12 25.57 -9.64
C THR A 100 34.62 25.60 -11.10
N SER A 101 35.93 25.55 -11.35
CA SER A 101 36.50 25.67 -12.70
C SER A 101 36.08 24.59 -13.67
N GLU A 102 35.94 23.34 -13.21
CA GLU A 102 35.68 22.14 -14.03
C GLU A 102 34.31 21.53 -13.77
N GLY A 103 33.58 22.02 -12.74
CA GLY A 103 32.24 21.56 -12.41
C GLY A 103 31.77 22.00 -11.03
N THR A 104 30.47 22.22 -10.90
CA THR A 104 29.82 22.80 -9.70
C THR A 104 28.97 21.78 -8.91
N ALA A 105 28.90 20.52 -9.35
CA ALA A 105 28.09 19.51 -8.72
C ALA A 105 28.56 19.23 -7.27
N LYS A 106 27.62 19.22 -6.36
CA LYS A 106 27.87 18.95 -4.94
C LYS A 106 26.65 18.31 -4.30
N TRP A 107 26.86 17.52 -3.24
CA TRP A 107 25.78 16.96 -2.45
C TRP A 107 25.05 18.06 -1.67
N ALA A 108 23.74 17.91 -1.53
CA ALA A 108 22.93 18.75 -0.67
C ALA A 108 23.44 18.72 0.78
N THR A 109 23.43 19.88 1.42
CA THR A 109 23.69 20.03 2.85
C THR A 109 22.37 20.08 3.60
N TYR A 110 22.40 19.90 4.94
CA TYR A 110 21.22 20.09 5.78
C TYR A 110 20.49 21.41 5.51
N ARG A 111 21.25 22.50 5.27
CA ARG A 111 20.70 23.82 4.97
C ARG A 111 19.91 23.82 3.64
N ASN A 112 20.44 23.15 2.61
CA ASN A 112 19.74 23.03 1.32
C ASN A 112 18.42 22.30 1.50
N VAL A 113 18.44 21.12 2.16
CA VAL A 113 17.24 20.30 2.35
C VAL A 113 16.21 21.05 3.23
N LYS A 114 16.63 21.73 4.29
CA LYS A 114 15.75 22.52 5.14
C LYS A 114 15.10 23.70 4.39
N ASN A 115 15.84 24.40 3.57
CA ASN A 115 15.33 25.53 2.79
C ASN A 115 14.34 25.09 1.70
N HIS A 116 14.41 23.83 1.27
CA HIS A 116 13.49 23.25 0.29
C HIS A 116 12.07 23.03 0.83
N LYS A 117 11.82 23.30 2.11
CA LYS A 117 10.54 23.04 2.82
C LYS A 117 10.08 21.56 2.78
N ALA A 118 10.99 20.65 2.44
CA ALA A 118 10.70 19.22 2.31
C ALA A 118 11.04 18.41 3.58
N LEU A 119 11.54 19.05 4.64
CA LEU A 119 11.82 18.39 5.91
C LEU A 119 10.62 18.49 6.84
N ILE A 120 10.16 17.36 7.31
CA ILE A 120 9.05 17.26 8.27
C ILE A 120 9.58 16.60 9.55
N ASP A 121 9.14 17.10 10.69
CA ASP A 121 9.40 16.48 11.99
C ASP A 121 8.69 15.12 12.04
N PRO A 122 9.33 14.02 12.48
CA PRO A 122 8.69 12.72 12.64
C PRO A 122 7.44 12.71 13.50
N MET A 123 7.28 13.68 14.39
CA MET A 123 6.14 13.81 15.29
C MET A 123 5.04 14.74 14.75
N ASP A 124 5.19 15.26 13.51
CA ASP A 124 4.18 16.12 12.89
C ASP A 124 3.09 15.26 12.23
N ASP A 125 1.99 15.09 12.93
CA ASP A 125 0.82 14.36 12.42
C ASP A 125 0.06 15.11 11.31
N THR A 126 0.38 16.38 11.05
CA THR A 126 -0.20 17.13 9.92
C THR A 126 0.51 16.86 8.61
N ALA A 127 1.68 16.24 8.66
CA ALA A 127 2.47 15.92 7.48
C ALA A 127 1.73 15.02 6.49
N THR A 128 1.83 15.36 5.21
CA THR A 128 1.35 14.55 4.09
C THR A 128 2.34 14.65 2.92
N GLY A 129 2.49 13.59 2.16
CA GLY A 129 3.39 13.56 1.01
C GLY A 129 4.05 12.19 0.81
N ILE A 130 4.97 12.12 -0.15
CA ILE A 130 5.77 10.92 -0.43
C ILE A 130 7.02 10.95 0.44
N ILE A 131 7.18 9.99 1.32
CA ILE A 131 8.38 9.86 2.15
C ILE A 131 9.52 9.29 1.29
N VAL A 132 10.54 10.10 1.04
CA VAL A 132 11.66 9.72 0.15
C VAL A 132 12.95 9.36 0.89
N GLY A 133 13.04 9.69 2.17
CA GLY A 133 14.21 9.39 2.99
C GLY A 133 14.15 10.01 4.38
N SER A 134 15.27 10.02 5.07
CA SER A 134 15.40 10.70 6.36
C SER A 134 16.73 11.42 6.46
N TRP A 135 16.74 12.56 7.15
CA TRP A 135 17.95 13.29 7.48
C TRP A 135 18.22 13.20 8.97
N THR A 136 19.45 12.92 9.33
CA THR A 136 19.85 12.82 10.72
C THR A 136 21.01 13.76 11.02
N THR A 137 20.97 14.39 12.19
CA THR A 137 22.10 15.15 12.75
C THR A 137 22.42 14.56 14.12
N GLY A 138 23.66 14.67 14.55
CA GLY A 138 24.08 14.18 15.87
C GLY A 138 25.54 13.79 15.91
N LEU A 139 26.01 13.39 17.09
CA LEU A 139 27.39 12.93 17.31
C LEU A 139 27.65 11.56 16.66
N ILE A 140 26.63 10.70 16.66
CA ILE A 140 26.62 9.41 15.98
C ILE A 140 25.39 9.32 15.08
N SER A 141 25.39 8.40 14.11
CA SER A 141 24.23 8.18 13.27
C SER A 141 23.09 7.56 14.08
N TYR A 142 21.84 7.86 13.70
CA TYR A 142 20.67 7.24 14.30
C TYR A 142 20.70 5.71 14.19
N GLU A 143 21.16 5.16 13.07
CA GLU A 143 21.29 3.72 12.88
C GLU A 143 22.28 3.09 13.85
N THR A 144 23.43 3.74 14.07
CA THR A 144 24.41 3.26 15.07
C THR A 144 23.82 3.28 16.48
N ALA A 145 23.09 4.33 16.85
CA ALA A 145 22.40 4.41 18.14
C ALA A 145 21.36 3.29 18.29
N PHE A 146 20.52 3.09 17.27
CA PHE A 146 19.50 2.06 17.25
C PHE A 146 20.10 0.65 17.39
N ASP A 147 21.11 0.32 16.57
CA ASP A 147 21.74 -1.00 16.57
C ASP A 147 22.48 -1.29 17.88
N THR A 148 23.04 -0.25 18.50
CA THR A 148 23.66 -0.37 19.83
C THR A 148 22.61 -0.64 20.90
N CYS A 149 21.51 0.12 20.93
CA CYS A 149 20.42 -0.10 21.87
C CYS A 149 19.77 -1.48 21.68
N LYS A 150 19.65 -1.97 20.44
CA LYS A 150 19.11 -3.29 20.13
C LYS A 150 20.02 -4.42 20.65
N LYS A 151 21.34 -4.25 20.58
CA LYS A 151 22.29 -5.18 21.21
C LYS A 151 22.14 -5.19 22.73
N VAL A 152 22.00 -4.00 23.36
CA VAL A 152 21.75 -3.91 24.80
C VAL A 152 20.42 -4.56 25.18
N GLN A 153 19.36 -4.33 24.41
CA GLN A 153 18.07 -5.00 24.59
C GLN A 153 18.22 -6.53 24.60
N SER A 154 18.92 -7.09 23.63
CA SER A 154 19.14 -8.53 23.51
C SER A 154 19.96 -9.07 24.68
N LEU A 155 21.04 -8.38 25.07
CA LEU A 155 21.92 -8.80 26.17
C LEU A 155 21.20 -8.74 27.53
N CYS A 156 20.43 -7.69 27.78
CA CYS A 156 19.73 -7.44 29.04
C CYS A 156 18.29 -7.95 29.08
N LYS A 157 17.79 -8.57 27.99
CA LYS A 157 16.39 -9.04 27.84
C LYS A 157 15.35 -7.95 28.19
N LEU A 158 15.58 -6.73 27.70
CA LEU A 158 14.69 -5.60 27.96
C LEU A 158 13.42 -5.68 27.12
N SER A 159 12.29 -5.20 27.67
CA SER A 159 11.04 -5.05 26.92
C SER A 159 11.18 -4.01 25.81
N ASP A 160 10.32 -4.09 24.78
CA ASP A 160 10.33 -3.12 23.66
C ASP A 160 10.09 -1.69 24.15
N ASN A 161 9.20 -1.49 25.10
CA ASN A 161 8.97 -0.16 25.69
C ASN A 161 10.25 0.39 26.34
N THR A 162 11.00 -0.44 27.08
CA THR A 162 12.29 -0.05 27.68
C THR A 162 13.34 0.24 26.63
N PHE A 163 13.37 -0.53 25.54
CA PHE A 163 14.24 -0.27 24.40
C PHE A 163 14.00 1.11 23.78
N TRP A 164 12.74 1.46 23.51
CA TRP A 164 12.42 2.78 22.94
C TRP A 164 12.78 3.93 23.89
N LYS A 165 12.55 3.77 25.19
CA LYS A 165 12.99 4.75 26.20
C LYS A 165 14.51 4.89 26.23
N LEU A 166 15.25 3.78 26.19
CA LEU A 166 16.72 3.79 26.11
C LEU A 166 17.20 4.53 24.86
N LEU A 167 16.60 4.25 23.71
CA LEU A 167 16.95 4.92 22.45
C LEU A 167 16.70 6.43 22.54
N GLN A 168 15.59 6.87 23.14
CA GLN A 168 15.31 8.29 23.37
C GLN A 168 16.40 8.95 24.24
N VAL A 169 16.82 8.30 25.32
CA VAL A 169 17.92 8.78 26.15
C VAL A 169 19.20 8.92 25.32
N VAL A 170 19.57 7.92 24.56
CA VAL A 170 20.76 7.98 23.69
C VAL A 170 20.64 9.09 22.65
N GLN A 171 19.46 9.30 22.06
CA GLN A 171 19.21 10.41 21.13
C GLN A 171 19.47 11.77 21.80
N VAL A 172 18.97 12.00 23.01
CA VAL A 172 19.19 13.25 23.74
C VAL A 172 20.68 13.42 24.07
N VAL A 173 21.33 12.41 24.63
CA VAL A 173 22.76 12.45 25.01
C VAL A 173 23.66 12.69 23.80
N CYS A 174 23.39 12.06 22.70
CA CYS A 174 24.17 12.19 21.46
C CYS A 174 23.68 13.32 20.56
N CYS A 175 22.73 14.14 21.00
CA CYS A 175 22.12 15.23 20.23
C CYS A 175 21.63 14.78 18.85
N ILE A 176 21.05 13.58 18.78
CA ILE A 176 20.55 13.02 17.51
C ILE A 176 19.16 13.57 17.26
N ALA A 177 19.02 14.38 16.24
CA ALA A 177 17.74 14.78 15.69
C ALA A 177 17.52 14.10 14.32
N ARG A 178 16.30 13.67 14.06
CA ARG A 178 15.91 13.00 12.82
C ARG A 178 14.68 13.67 12.24
N TRP A 179 14.70 13.88 10.93
CA TRP A 179 13.57 14.41 10.14
C TRP A 179 13.32 13.50 8.95
N TYR A 180 12.06 13.37 8.55
CA TYR A 180 11.75 12.78 7.25
C TYR A 180 11.99 13.78 6.13
N ILE A 181 12.49 13.27 5.01
CA ILE A 181 12.51 14.02 3.75
C ILE A 181 11.22 13.63 3.04
N VAL A 182 10.34 14.59 2.90
CA VAL A 182 9.01 14.38 2.30
C VAL A 182 8.92 15.21 1.03
N ASP A 183 8.59 14.56 -0.06
CA ASP A 183 8.18 15.24 -1.25
C ASP A 183 6.69 15.57 -1.11
N ASN A 184 6.39 16.82 -0.80
CA ASN A 184 5.03 17.37 -0.65
C ASN A 184 4.61 18.23 -1.85
N GLY A 185 5.40 18.27 -2.93
CA GLY A 185 5.06 18.93 -4.17
C GLY A 185 3.85 18.31 -4.86
N ASP A 186 3.37 18.98 -5.90
CA ASP A 186 2.24 18.50 -6.69
C ASP A 186 2.69 17.67 -7.92
N THR A 187 3.98 17.61 -8.18
CA THR A 187 4.58 16.90 -9.32
C THR A 187 4.74 15.39 -9.06
N HIS A 188 4.98 14.65 -10.12
CA HIS A 188 5.13 13.20 -10.08
C HIS A 188 6.52 12.78 -9.61
N SER A 189 6.62 11.53 -9.17
CA SER A 189 7.86 10.92 -8.68
C SER A 189 8.13 9.60 -9.39
N ILE A 190 9.42 9.33 -9.66
CA ILE A 190 9.86 8.02 -10.14
C ILE A 190 10.89 7.42 -9.19
N MET A 191 10.77 6.14 -8.92
CA MET A 191 11.71 5.39 -8.10
C MET A 191 12.31 4.23 -8.89
N VAL A 192 13.64 4.20 -8.98
CA VAL A 192 14.38 3.07 -9.53
C VAL A 192 14.98 2.26 -8.39
N ALA A 193 14.46 1.06 -8.21
CA ALA A 193 14.72 0.24 -7.03
C ALA A 193 14.72 -1.25 -7.38
N PRO A 194 15.88 -1.90 -7.53
CA PRO A 194 15.99 -3.32 -7.79
C PRO A 194 15.26 -4.18 -6.76
N SER A 195 14.98 -5.43 -7.11
CA SER A 195 14.41 -6.40 -6.18
C SER A 195 15.27 -6.49 -4.90
N ARG A 196 14.61 -6.61 -3.74
CA ARG A 196 15.24 -6.64 -2.40
C ARG A 196 16.05 -5.40 -2.04
N SER A 197 15.90 -4.30 -2.79
CA SER A 197 16.50 -3.01 -2.42
C SER A 197 15.81 -2.35 -1.22
N GLY A 198 14.68 -2.87 -0.75
CA GLY A 198 13.92 -2.34 0.39
C GLY A 198 13.02 -1.16 0.04
N LYS A 199 12.53 -1.07 -1.20
CA LYS A 199 11.56 -0.07 -1.66
C LYS A 199 10.31 -0.01 -0.77
N GLY A 200 9.68 -1.16 -0.49
CA GLY A 200 8.52 -1.25 0.39
C GLY A 200 8.80 -0.74 1.80
N ILE A 201 9.89 -1.21 2.40
CA ILE A 201 10.28 -0.87 3.77
C ILE A 201 10.62 0.62 3.94
N GLY A 202 11.25 1.23 2.93
CA GLY A 202 11.84 2.56 3.06
C GLY A 202 10.98 3.70 2.55
N ILE A 203 10.09 3.44 1.59
CA ILE A 203 9.37 4.48 0.86
C ILE A 203 7.87 4.17 0.76
N ILE A 204 7.47 3.00 0.26
CA ILE A 204 6.06 2.69 -0.01
C ILE A 204 5.24 2.69 1.29
N LEU A 205 5.58 1.82 2.26
CA LEU A 205 4.86 1.74 3.53
C LEU A 205 4.90 3.06 4.32
N PRO A 206 6.08 3.73 4.48
CA PRO A 206 6.12 5.06 5.07
C PRO A 206 5.19 6.06 4.39
N THR A 207 5.18 6.10 3.07
CA THR A 207 4.30 6.99 2.30
C THR A 207 2.83 6.70 2.58
N LEU A 208 2.40 5.43 2.58
CA LEU A 208 1.02 5.05 2.84
C LEU A 208 0.55 5.39 4.26
N TRP A 209 1.42 5.42 5.27
CA TRP A 209 1.07 5.89 6.62
C TRP A 209 0.97 7.42 6.73
N PHE A 210 1.65 8.16 5.85
CA PHE A 210 1.68 9.63 5.90
C PHE A 210 0.78 10.31 4.86
N TRP A 211 0.41 9.62 3.79
CA TRP A 211 -0.48 10.18 2.76
C TRP A 211 -1.93 10.19 3.25
N LYS A 212 -2.53 11.39 3.37
CA LYS A 212 -3.89 11.60 3.91
C LYS A 212 -4.98 11.68 2.85
N GLY A 213 -4.63 11.73 1.58
CA GLY A 213 -5.58 11.71 0.47
C GLY A 213 -5.95 10.30 0.03
N ALA A 214 -6.78 10.20 -1.00
CA ALA A 214 -7.12 8.93 -1.65
C ALA A 214 -5.89 8.25 -2.25
N THR A 215 -5.95 6.91 -2.40
CA THR A 215 -4.86 6.17 -3.05
C THR A 215 -5.40 5.11 -4.01
N ILE A 216 -4.66 4.89 -5.12
CA ILE A 216 -4.82 3.72 -5.98
C ILE A 216 -3.45 3.04 -6.04
N VAL A 217 -3.34 1.83 -5.48
CA VAL A 217 -2.07 1.16 -5.20
C VAL A 217 -2.04 -0.20 -5.88
N SER A 218 -1.01 -0.48 -6.68
CA SER A 218 -0.71 -1.86 -7.07
C SER A 218 0.01 -2.58 -5.93
N ASP A 219 -0.49 -3.76 -5.53
CA ASP A 219 0.05 -4.54 -4.42
C ASP A 219 0.21 -6.02 -4.80
N LEU A 220 1.33 -6.34 -5.47
CA LEU A 220 1.60 -7.69 -6.01
C LEU A 220 1.78 -8.78 -4.94
N LYS A 221 1.86 -8.43 -3.67
CA LYS A 221 2.09 -9.37 -2.56
C LYS A 221 1.12 -9.22 -1.41
N ARG A 222 0.11 -8.36 -1.56
CA ARG A 222 -0.79 -7.99 -0.46
C ARG A 222 -0.07 -7.40 0.78
N GLU A 223 1.20 -7.00 0.61
CA GLU A 223 2.01 -6.50 1.73
C GLU A 223 1.62 -5.08 2.14
N ASN A 224 1.27 -4.25 1.15
CA ASN A 224 0.93 -2.84 1.38
C ASN A 224 -0.39 -2.72 2.16
N ILE A 225 -1.46 -3.38 1.69
CA ILE A 225 -2.74 -3.37 2.38
C ILE A 225 -2.65 -4.04 3.76
N ALA A 226 -1.96 -5.17 3.88
CA ALA A 226 -1.83 -5.89 5.14
C ALA A 226 -1.14 -5.06 6.24
N LYS A 227 -0.20 -4.18 5.87
CA LYS A 227 0.54 -3.37 6.85
C LYS A 227 -0.03 -1.98 7.07
N THR A 228 -0.74 -1.41 6.10
CA THR A 228 -1.20 -0.02 6.17
C THR A 228 -2.72 0.12 6.17
N GLY A 229 -3.45 -0.86 5.66
CA GLY A 229 -4.89 -0.80 5.47
C GLY A 229 -5.66 -0.56 6.76
N ALA A 230 -5.31 -1.26 7.84
CA ALA A 230 -5.94 -1.08 9.14
C ALA A 230 -5.76 0.34 9.69
N PHE A 231 -4.55 0.89 9.64
CA PHE A 231 -4.30 2.27 10.03
C PHE A 231 -5.11 3.26 9.17
N ARG A 232 -5.16 3.04 7.86
CA ARG A 232 -5.91 3.90 6.93
C ARG A 232 -7.41 3.84 7.20
N LYS A 233 -7.97 2.64 7.47
CA LYS A 233 -9.39 2.45 7.77
C LYS A 233 -9.77 3.06 9.13
N TYR A 234 -9.09 2.66 10.19
CA TYR A 234 -9.53 2.95 11.56
C TYR A 234 -8.99 4.27 12.11
N VAL A 235 -7.80 4.71 11.70
CA VAL A 235 -7.17 5.94 12.20
C VAL A 235 -7.40 7.11 11.26
N LEU A 236 -7.19 6.94 9.95
CA LEU A 236 -7.46 8.01 8.97
C LEU A 236 -8.94 8.10 8.58
N GLY A 237 -9.74 7.05 8.86
CA GLY A 237 -11.16 7.02 8.55
C GLY A 237 -11.48 6.77 7.08
N HIS A 238 -10.54 6.26 6.28
CA HIS A 238 -10.73 5.99 4.86
C HIS A 238 -11.58 4.72 4.61
N LYS A 239 -12.25 4.66 3.48
CA LYS A 239 -12.81 3.40 2.95
C LYS A 239 -11.67 2.63 2.28
N VAL A 240 -11.31 1.47 2.83
CA VAL A 240 -10.24 0.61 2.26
C VAL A 240 -10.88 -0.47 1.41
N ILE A 241 -10.50 -0.53 0.14
CA ILE A 241 -11.05 -1.42 -0.88
C ILE A 241 -9.91 -2.32 -1.37
N GLU A 242 -10.06 -3.64 -1.23
CA GLU A 242 -9.19 -4.62 -1.88
C GLU A 242 -9.90 -5.20 -3.10
N PHE A 243 -9.31 -5.02 -4.28
CA PHE A 243 -9.76 -5.68 -5.49
C PHE A 243 -8.72 -6.72 -5.90
N ALA A 244 -9.07 -7.99 -5.75
CA ALA A 244 -8.23 -9.14 -6.08
C ALA A 244 -8.99 -10.11 -6.99
N PRO A 245 -8.98 -9.88 -8.31
CA PRO A 245 -9.82 -10.61 -9.25
C PRO A 245 -9.53 -12.11 -9.35
N THR A 246 -8.36 -12.58 -8.96
CA THR A 246 -7.95 -13.99 -8.95
C THR A 246 -8.08 -14.65 -7.59
N ASP A 247 -8.56 -13.94 -6.57
CA ASP A 247 -8.68 -14.41 -5.20
C ASP A 247 -10.09 -14.95 -4.93
N THR A 248 -10.17 -16.04 -4.16
CA THR A 248 -11.45 -16.63 -3.75
C THR A 248 -12.07 -15.96 -2.52
N ARG A 249 -11.33 -15.11 -1.81
CA ARG A 249 -11.86 -14.32 -0.70
C ARG A 249 -12.89 -13.30 -1.19
N LYS A 250 -13.82 -12.89 -0.33
CA LYS A 250 -14.82 -11.85 -0.62
C LYS A 250 -14.20 -10.45 -0.68
N THR A 251 -13.32 -10.23 -1.64
CA THR A 251 -12.79 -8.90 -1.95
C THR A 251 -13.86 -8.08 -2.70
N TYR A 252 -13.64 -6.76 -2.82
CA TYR A 252 -14.55 -5.92 -3.60
C TYR A 252 -14.54 -6.33 -5.06
N ARG A 253 -15.72 -6.28 -5.71
CA ARG A 253 -15.91 -6.60 -7.11
C ARG A 253 -15.86 -5.35 -7.96
N PHE A 254 -15.40 -5.48 -9.19
CA PHE A 254 -15.35 -4.37 -10.14
C PHE A 254 -15.70 -4.83 -11.55
N ASN A 255 -16.83 -4.37 -12.06
CA ASN A 255 -17.27 -4.57 -13.44
C ASN A 255 -16.96 -3.30 -14.24
N PRO A 256 -16.03 -3.34 -15.21
CA PRO A 256 -15.67 -2.18 -16.03
C PRO A 256 -16.84 -1.53 -16.75
N ILE A 257 -17.89 -2.32 -17.06
CA ILE A 257 -19.10 -1.86 -17.76
C ILE A 257 -19.89 -0.86 -16.91
N ASN A 258 -19.76 -0.94 -15.58
CA ASN A 258 -20.45 -0.02 -14.67
C ASN A 258 -19.84 1.38 -14.64
N GLU A 259 -18.64 1.57 -15.19
CA GLU A 259 -18.05 2.89 -15.41
C GLU A 259 -18.62 3.64 -16.61
N ILE A 260 -19.40 2.96 -17.45
CA ILE A 260 -20.03 3.53 -18.65
C ILE A 260 -21.31 4.25 -18.24
N ARG A 261 -21.45 5.49 -18.63
CA ARG A 261 -22.67 6.32 -18.41
C ARG A 261 -23.73 6.02 -19.46
N TRP A 262 -24.38 4.87 -19.28
CA TRP A 262 -25.39 4.34 -20.19
C TRP A 262 -26.57 5.30 -20.37
N GLY A 263 -27.06 5.40 -21.61
CA GLY A 263 -28.19 6.23 -21.98
C GLY A 263 -27.92 7.75 -21.91
N THR A 264 -26.67 8.16 -21.83
CA THR A 264 -26.22 9.56 -21.86
C THR A 264 -25.48 9.87 -23.16
N PRO A 265 -25.27 11.15 -23.52
CA PRO A 265 -24.42 11.51 -24.66
C PRO A 265 -22.95 11.00 -24.54
N ASN A 266 -22.50 10.64 -23.34
CA ASN A 266 -21.15 10.11 -23.09
C ASN A 266 -21.04 8.61 -23.34
N GLU A 267 -22.13 7.89 -23.55
CA GLU A 267 -22.14 6.43 -23.70
C GLU A 267 -21.13 5.94 -24.74
N GLY A 268 -21.18 6.49 -25.95
CA GLY A 268 -20.26 6.08 -27.01
C GLY A 268 -18.80 6.31 -26.70
N LYS A 269 -18.48 7.43 -26.03
CA LYS A 269 -17.14 7.76 -25.54
C LYS A 269 -16.68 6.74 -24.49
N ASP A 270 -17.53 6.50 -23.49
CA ASP A 270 -17.19 5.65 -22.36
C ASP A 270 -17.01 4.18 -22.79
N VAL A 271 -17.89 3.68 -23.65
CA VAL A 271 -17.76 2.34 -24.25
C VAL A 271 -16.46 2.21 -25.04
N GLY A 272 -16.19 3.21 -25.90
CA GLY A 272 -14.95 3.25 -26.69
C GLY A 272 -13.70 3.23 -25.80
N ASN A 273 -13.68 4.01 -24.71
CA ASN A 273 -12.57 4.05 -23.76
C ASN A 273 -12.36 2.68 -23.08
N VAL A 274 -13.40 2.11 -22.50
CA VAL A 274 -13.30 0.81 -21.79
C VAL A 274 -12.81 -0.29 -22.73
N ILE A 275 -13.37 -0.41 -23.92
CA ILE A 275 -13.00 -1.48 -24.85
C ILE A 275 -11.60 -1.25 -25.43
N THR A 276 -11.23 0.00 -25.76
CA THR A 276 -9.88 0.30 -26.28
C THR A 276 -8.80 0.02 -25.24
N LEU A 277 -9.04 0.35 -23.98
CA LEU A 277 -8.09 0.06 -22.90
C LEU A 277 -7.96 -1.45 -22.66
N LEU A 278 -9.04 -2.21 -22.81
CA LEU A 278 -9.04 -3.66 -22.61
C LEU A 278 -8.32 -4.41 -23.75
N VAL A 279 -8.60 -4.05 -25.01
CA VAL A 279 -8.02 -4.68 -26.21
C VAL A 279 -6.58 -4.16 -26.46
N GLY A 280 -6.29 -2.98 -25.98
CA GLY A 280 -5.10 -2.20 -26.28
C GLY A 280 -5.25 -1.34 -27.52
N ALA A 281 -4.55 -0.20 -27.55
CA ALA A 281 -4.60 0.75 -28.65
C ALA A 281 -4.27 0.08 -30.00
N PRO A 282 -4.96 0.46 -31.09
CA PRO A 282 -4.71 -0.10 -32.43
C PRO A 282 -3.46 0.50 -33.05
N GLU A 283 -2.28 -0.03 -32.69
CA GLU A 283 -0.98 0.43 -33.14
C GLU A 283 -0.14 -0.70 -33.76
N GLY A 284 0.80 -0.34 -34.62
CA GLY A 284 1.75 -1.27 -35.21
C GLY A 284 1.14 -2.21 -36.28
N THR A 285 1.67 -3.40 -36.40
CA THR A 285 1.27 -4.41 -37.39
C THR A 285 -0.14 -4.95 -37.16
N ASP A 286 -0.60 -4.91 -35.91
CA ASP A 286 -1.87 -5.49 -35.48
C ASP A 286 -3.02 -4.46 -35.41
N ALA A 287 -2.73 -3.20 -35.79
CA ALA A 287 -3.70 -2.10 -35.69
C ALA A 287 -5.04 -2.39 -36.34
N HIS A 288 -5.02 -2.99 -37.54
CA HIS A 288 -6.24 -3.35 -38.26
C HIS A 288 -7.11 -4.38 -37.50
N TRP A 289 -6.49 -5.42 -36.99
CA TRP A 289 -7.17 -6.48 -36.24
C TRP A 289 -7.77 -5.97 -34.94
N LYS A 290 -6.99 -5.20 -34.19
CA LYS A 290 -7.43 -4.58 -32.92
C LYS A 290 -8.59 -3.60 -33.15
N ALA A 291 -8.49 -2.71 -34.12
CA ALA A 291 -9.57 -1.76 -34.43
C ALA A 291 -10.89 -2.46 -34.76
N ASN A 292 -10.84 -3.52 -35.56
CA ASN A 292 -12.03 -4.30 -35.91
C ASN A 292 -12.53 -5.15 -34.73
N ALA A 293 -11.65 -5.68 -33.88
CA ALA A 293 -12.05 -6.37 -32.65
C ALA A 293 -12.73 -5.40 -31.66
N ILE A 294 -12.19 -4.19 -31.48
CA ILE A 294 -12.84 -3.12 -30.69
C ILE A 294 -14.25 -2.84 -31.22
N SER A 295 -14.41 -2.70 -32.54
CA SER A 295 -15.72 -2.50 -33.17
C SER A 295 -16.68 -3.63 -32.84
N LEU A 296 -16.28 -4.89 -33.05
CA LEU A 296 -17.11 -6.07 -32.78
C LEU A 296 -17.52 -6.16 -31.31
N ILE A 297 -16.56 -6.02 -30.37
CA ILE A 297 -16.82 -6.05 -28.91
C ILE A 297 -17.76 -4.92 -28.51
N THR A 298 -17.57 -3.71 -29.06
CA THR A 298 -18.44 -2.55 -28.84
C THR A 298 -19.89 -2.87 -29.24
N GLY A 299 -20.09 -3.42 -30.42
CA GLY A 299 -21.42 -3.81 -30.87
C GLY A 299 -22.08 -4.86 -29.99
N ALA A 300 -21.34 -5.89 -29.59
CA ALA A 300 -21.81 -6.96 -28.70
C ALA A 300 -22.14 -6.44 -27.30
N LEU A 301 -21.28 -5.60 -26.75
CA LEU A 301 -21.49 -5.01 -25.41
C LEU A 301 -22.74 -4.14 -25.34
N VAL A 302 -22.89 -3.21 -26.29
CA VAL A 302 -24.06 -2.32 -26.37
C VAL A 302 -25.34 -3.14 -26.56
N TYR A 303 -25.33 -4.12 -27.48
CA TYR A 303 -26.47 -5.02 -27.68
C TYR A 303 -26.86 -5.73 -26.37
N LEU A 304 -25.92 -6.38 -25.71
CA LEU A 304 -26.18 -7.14 -24.49
C LEU A 304 -26.67 -6.27 -23.33
N LYS A 305 -26.12 -5.07 -23.16
CA LYS A 305 -26.55 -4.14 -22.10
C LYS A 305 -28.03 -3.80 -22.25
N TYR A 306 -28.45 -3.41 -23.45
CA TYR A 306 -29.86 -3.07 -23.72
C TYR A 306 -30.77 -4.31 -23.73
N TYR A 307 -30.28 -5.45 -24.19
CA TYR A 307 -31.01 -6.70 -24.15
C TYR A 307 -31.29 -7.19 -22.73
N HIS A 308 -30.28 -7.20 -21.87
CA HIS A 308 -30.44 -7.56 -20.44
C HIS A 308 -31.34 -6.56 -19.72
N ALA A 309 -31.20 -5.26 -19.99
CA ALA A 309 -32.09 -4.25 -19.46
C ALA A 309 -33.56 -4.49 -19.86
N LYS A 310 -33.83 -4.92 -21.11
CA LYS A 310 -35.14 -5.34 -21.52
C LYS A 310 -35.68 -6.49 -20.70
N ILE A 311 -34.92 -7.59 -20.58
CA ILE A 311 -35.33 -8.76 -19.80
C ILE A 311 -35.65 -8.37 -18.35
N ASN A 312 -34.79 -7.59 -17.72
CA ASN A 312 -35.00 -7.12 -16.34
C ASN A 312 -36.27 -6.29 -16.21
N ASN A 313 -36.48 -5.34 -17.13
CA ASN A 313 -37.69 -4.51 -17.15
C ASN A 313 -38.97 -5.32 -17.39
N MET A 314 -38.94 -6.32 -18.31
CA MET A 314 -40.09 -7.19 -18.53
C MET A 314 -40.46 -8.03 -17.32
N LYS A 315 -39.46 -8.38 -16.48
CA LYS A 315 -39.64 -9.12 -15.24
C LYS A 315 -39.88 -8.19 -14.02
N GLY A 316 -39.81 -6.89 -14.21
CA GLY A 316 -39.94 -5.90 -13.14
C GLY A 316 -38.77 -5.92 -12.13
N LEU A 317 -37.60 -6.42 -12.55
CA LEU A 317 -36.42 -6.58 -11.66
C LEU A 317 -35.62 -5.30 -11.55
N THR A 318 -35.20 -4.98 -10.35
CA THR A 318 -34.23 -3.94 -10.00
C THR A 318 -32.87 -4.54 -9.66
N PRO A 319 -31.79 -3.76 -9.61
CA PRO A 319 -30.45 -4.26 -9.28
C PRO A 319 -30.33 -5.04 -7.95
N ASP A 320 -31.25 -4.75 -7.00
CA ASP A 320 -31.25 -5.40 -5.69
C ASP A 320 -31.99 -6.75 -5.71
N ASP A 321 -32.73 -7.07 -6.78
CA ASP A 321 -33.49 -8.29 -6.86
C ASP A 321 -32.63 -9.49 -7.27
N THR A 322 -32.93 -10.64 -6.65
CA THR A 322 -32.37 -11.93 -7.09
C THR A 322 -32.90 -12.27 -8.48
N GLY A 323 -31.99 -12.54 -9.42
CA GLY A 323 -32.37 -12.80 -10.82
C GLY A 323 -32.22 -11.57 -11.75
N TYR A 324 -31.85 -10.40 -11.21
CA TYR A 324 -31.43 -9.28 -12.04
C TYR A 324 -30.17 -9.64 -12.83
N ILE A 325 -30.21 -9.45 -14.14
CA ILE A 325 -29.07 -9.71 -15.03
C ILE A 325 -28.23 -8.44 -15.17
N GLU A 326 -27.08 -8.40 -14.49
CA GLU A 326 -26.11 -7.33 -14.66
C GLU A 326 -25.16 -7.69 -15.81
N THR A 327 -25.10 -6.86 -16.85
CA THR A 327 -24.22 -7.09 -17.99
C THR A 327 -22.76 -6.97 -17.56
N ASN A 328 -21.95 -7.97 -17.90
CA ASN A 328 -20.52 -8.01 -17.59
C ASN A 328 -19.70 -8.56 -18.78
N MET A 329 -18.39 -8.53 -18.68
CA MET A 329 -17.51 -8.94 -19.78
C MET A 329 -17.55 -10.45 -20.06
N TYR A 330 -17.93 -11.28 -19.07
CA TYR A 330 -18.18 -12.71 -19.30
C TYR A 330 -19.33 -12.93 -20.29
N HIS A 331 -20.43 -12.18 -20.13
CA HIS A 331 -21.55 -12.26 -21.09
C HIS A 331 -21.13 -11.84 -22.50
N VAL A 332 -20.24 -10.86 -22.64
CA VAL A 332 -19.70 -10.47 -23.96
C VAL A 332 -18.83 -11.57 -24.56
N TYR A 333 -17.95 -12.16 -23.73
CA TYR A 333 -17.13 -13.29 -24.12
C TYR A 333 -17.99 -14.48 -24.58
N GLU A 334 -18.97 -14.86 -23.78
CA GLU A 334 -19.89 -15.97 -24.07
C GLU A 334 -20.67 -15.72 -25.36
N PHE A 335 -21.21 -14.50 -25.53
CA PHE A 335 -21.95 -14.11 -26.75
C PHE A 335 -21.13 -14.26 -28.02
N LEU A 336 -19.84 -13.93 -27.99
CA LEU A 336 -18.94 -14.03 -29.13
C LEU A 336 -18.36 -15.45 -29.33
N SER A 337 -18.21 -16.22 -28.25
CA SER A 337 -17.59 -17.55 -28.29
C SER A 337 -18.55 -18.66 -28.59
N VAL A 338 -19.81 -18.52 -28.17
CA VAL A 338 -20.85 -19.54 -28.35
C VAL A 338 -21.89 -19.02 -29.33
N SER A 339 -22.00 -19.68 -30.47
CA SER A 339 -23.00 -19.38 -31.50
C SER A 339 -23.76 -20.64 -31.83
N VAL A 340 -25.03 -20.71 -31.39
CA VAL A 340 -25.97 -21.79 -31.69
C VAL A 340 -27.27 -21.17 -32.14
N ASP A 341 -28.04 -21.92 -32.96
CA ASP A 341 -29.38 -21.54 -33.36
C ASP A 341 -30.41 -21.83 -32.25
N ASN A 342 -31.72 -21.68 -32.60
CA ASN A 342 -32.81 -21.95 -31.65
C ASN A 342 -32.93 -23.42 -31.27
N ASP A 343 -32.42 -24.33 -32.11
CA ASP A 343 -32.48 -25.80 -31.94
C ASP A 343 -31.22 -26.31 -31.23
N GLY A 344 -30.23 -25.43 -31.00
CA GLY A 344 -28.96 -25.76 -30.32
C GLY A 344 -27.85 -26.19 -31.28
N ASP A 345 -28.06 -26.09 -32.59
CA ASP A 345 -27.08 -26.44 -33.61
C ASP A 345 -26.04 -25.32 -33.78
N PRO A 346 -24.74 -25.62 -33.96
CA PRO A 346 -23.68 -24.64 -34.15
C PRO A 346 -23.91 -23.81 -35.42
N ILE A 347 -23.94 -22.49 -35.29
CA ILE A 347 -23.98 -21.53 -36.39
C ILE A 347 -22.76 -20.61 -36.40
N SER A 348 -22.48 -19.98 -37.55
CA SER A 348 -21.43 -18.95 -37.56
C SER A 348 -21.88 -17.70 -36.82
N LEU A 349 -20.91 -16.94 -36.26
CA LEU A 349 -21.23 -15.65 -35.61
C LEU A 349 -21.93 -14.70 -36.64
N LYS A 350 -21.56 -14.73 -37.91
CA LYS A 350 -22.19 -13.91 -38.94
C LYS A 350 -23.69 -14.21 -39.05
N GLU A 351 -24.06 -15.47 -39.20
CA GLU A 351 -25.45 -15.92 -39.28
C GLU A 351 -26.22 -15.51 -38.03
N LYS A 352 -25.63 -15.65 -36.85
CA LYS A 352 -26.22 -15.19 -35.59
C LYS A 352 -26.50 -13.68 -35.60
N LEU A 353 -25.51 -12.86 -36.01
CA LEU A 353 -25.67 -11.40 -36.05
C LEU A 353 -26.67 -10.95 -37.17
N GLU A 354 -26.68 -11.60 -38.34
CA GLU A 354 -27.65 -11.36 -39.40
C GLU A 354 -29.06 -11.64 -38.91
N THR A 355 -29.26 -12.77 -38.24
CA THR A 355 -30.56 -13.13 -37.67
C THR A 355 -31.02 -12.10 -36.64
N LEU A 356 -30.10 -11.61 -35.77
CA LEU A 356 -30.42 -10.59 -34.78
C LEU A 356 -30.81 -9.25 -35.41
N LEU A 357 -30.14 -8.83 -36.47
CA LEU A 357 -30.45 -7.56 -37.15
C LEU A 357 -31.79 -7.58 -37.91
N VAL A 358 -32.23 -8.74 -38.37
CA VAL A 358 -33.51 -8.93 -39.09
C VAL A 358 -34.70 -9.07 -38.12
N LYS A 359 -34.51 -9.63 -36.92
CA LYS A 359 -35.56 -9.80 -35.92
C LYS A 359 -36.12 -8.44 -35.47
N GLU A 360 -37.38 -8.17 -35.85
CA GLU A 360 -38.17 -7.07 -35.27
C GLU A 360 -38.74 -7.52 -33.94
N GLU A 361 -37.99 -7.31 -32.86
CA GLU A 361 -38.52 -7.50 -31.52
C GLU A 361 -39.26 -6.24 -31.06
N GLN A 362 -40.55 -6.36 -30.76
CA GLN A 362 -41.32 -5.28 -30.14
C GLN A 362 -40.94 -5.13 -28.68
N PHE A 363 -40.59 -3.94 -28.26
CA PHE A 363 -40.19 -3.59 -26.89
C PHE A 363 -41.26 -2.79 -26.17
N PRO A 364 -41.44 -2.97 -24.85
CA PRO A 364 -42.33 -2.15 -24.06
C PRO A 364 -41.93 -0.68 -24.13
N THR A 365 -42.93 0.21 -24.11
CA THR A 365 -42.82 1.66 -24.30
C THR A 365 -42.03 2.38 -23.18
N SER A 366 -41.80 1.73 -22.04
CA SER A 366 -41.02 2.31 -20.93
C SER A 366 -40.02 1.28 -20.46
N MET A 367 -38.75 1.49 -20.76
CA MET A 367 -37.66 0.64 -20.35
C MET A 367 -36.58 1.49 -19.62
N TYR A 368 -36.17 1.07 -18.45
CA TYR A 368 -35.11 1.75 -17.68
C TYR A 368 -33.81 0.99 -17.81
N VAL A 369 -32.72 1.69 -18.09
CA VAL A 369 -31.37 1.17 -17.99
C VAL A 369 -30.78 1.68 -16.70
N TYR A 370 -30.64 0.78 -15.74
CA TYR A 370 -29.97 1.13 -14.47
C TYR A 370 -28.50 1.39 -14.70
N ASN A 371 -28.06 2.48 -14.08
CA ASN A 371 -26.71 2.97 -14.23
C ASN A 371 -26.17 3.17 -12.82
N LYS A 372 -25.15 2.39 -12.41
CA LYS A 372 -24.51 2.60 -11.10
C LYS A 372 -23.79 3.94 -11.01
N THR A 373 -23.37 4.47 -12.17
CA THR A 373 -22.85 5.83 -12.29
C THR A 373 -23.95 6.87 -12.26
N SER A 374 -25.25 6.52 -12.24
CA SER A 374 -26.38 7.45 -12.10
C SER A 374 -26.57 7.96 -10.66
N GLU A 375 -25.82 7.49 -9.69
CA GLU A 375 -25.52 8.28 -8.48
C GLU A 375 -24.64 9.50 -8.83
N LEU A 376 -24.41 9.75 -10.09
CA LEU A 376 -23.90 11.00 -10.67
C LEU A 376 -24.56 12.32 -10.20
N PRO A 377 -25.74 12.37 -9.58
CA PRO A 377 -26.14 13.59 -8.88
C PRO A 377 -25.16 14.03 -7.81
N LYS A 378 -24.31 13.12 -7.31
CA LYS A 378 -23.22 13.51 -6.40
C LYS A 378 -22.06 14.21 -7.13
N LEU A 379 -21.83 13.85 -8.38
CA LEU A 379 -20.83 14.50 -9.26
C LEU A 379 -21.29 15.84 -9.82
N TYR A 380 -22.62 16.06 -9.90
CA TYR A 380 -23.22 17.27 -10.45
C TYR A 380 -24.23 17.85 -9.45
N ILE A 381 -23.76 18.27 -8.29
CA ILE A 381 -24.55 18.90 -7.21
C ILE A 381 -25.45 20.08 -7.70
N ASN A 382 -25.29 20.52 -8.96
CA ASN A 382 -26.03 21.60 -9.59
C ASN A 382 -26.74 21.23 -10.90
N ILE A 383 -27.01 19.95 -11.16
CA ILE A 383 -27.87 19.60 -12.30
C ILE A 383 -29.35 19.90 -11.92
N SER A 384 -29.98 20.78 -12.66
CA SER A 384 -31.42 21.00 -12.52
C SER A 384 -32.21 19.73 -12.82
N ILE A 385 -33.38 19.59 -12.19
CA ILE A 385 -34.32 18.47 -12.43
C ILE A 385 -34.65 18.34 -13.93
N GLU A 386 -34.66 19.43 -14.70
CA GLU A 386 -34.85 19.44 -16.13
C GLU A 386 -33.73 18.74 -16.91
N LYS A 387 -32.48 18.92 -16.50
CA LYS A 387 -31.34 18.25 -17.13
C LYS A 387 -31.25 16.77 -16.79
N ALA A 388 -31.70 16.39 -15.59
CA ALA A 388 -31.87 15.00 -15.20
C ALA A 388 -33.01 14.34 -16.01
N GLN A 389 -34.09 15.06 -16.27
CA GLN A 389 -35.16 14.62 -17.16
C GLN A 389 -34.72 14.53 -18.64
N GLU A 390 -33.85 15.41 -19.11
CA GLU A 390 -33.25 15.36 -20.44
C GLU A 390 -32.37 14.11 -20.63
N ILE A 391 -31.61 13.75 -19.60
CA ILE A 391 -30.83 12.50 -19.56
C ILE A 391 -31.75 11.28 -19.57
N ILE A 392 -32.87 11.32 -18.89
CA ILE A 392 -33.89 10.25 -18.89
C ILE A 392 -34.59 10.16 -20.27
N THR A 393 -34.88 11.28 -20.90
CA THR A 393 -35.60 11.34 -22.19
C THR A 393 -34.74 10.82 -23.34
N PHE A 394 -33.47 11.16 -23.40
CA PHE A 394 -32.53 10.62 -24.39
C PHE A 394 -32.41 9.09 -24.31
N THR A 395 -32.56 8.54 -23.13
CA THR A 395 -32.60 7.08 -22.93
C THR A 395 -33.85 6.42 -23.52
N GLU A 396 -34.96 7.09 -23.60
CA GLU A 396 -36.24 6.48 -24.04
C GLU A 396 -36.33 6.14 -25.52
N GLU A 397 -35.70 6.90 -26.39
CA GLU A 397 -35.68 6.60 -27.84
C GLU A 397 -34.71 5.46 -28.21
N ALA A 398 -33.55 5.38 -27.56
CA ALA A 398 -32.58 4.31 -27.72
C ALA A 398 -33.06 2.94 -27.17
N LYS A 399 -34.06 2.96 -26.28
CA LYS A 399 -34.59 1.79 -25.56
C LYS A 399 -35.56 0.93 -26.38
N LYS A 400 -36.14 1.47 -27.45
CA LYS A 400 -37.29 0.81 -28.15
C LYS A 400 -36.88 -0.45 -28.89
N THR A 401 -35.62 -0.59 -29.35
CA THR A 401 -35.19 -1.76 -30.11
C THR A 401 -33.65 -1.92 -30.03
N PRO A 402 -33.07 -2.78 -29.14
CA PRO A 402 -31.62 -2.95 -29.03
C PRO A 402 -30.91 -3.29 -30.31
N THR A 403 -31.55 -4.09 -31.18
CA THR A 403 -31.04 -4.47 -32.52
C THR A 403 -31.00 -3.31 -33.49
N LYS A 404 -31.80 -2.24 -33.27
CA LYS A 404 -31.81 -1.01 -34.09
C LYS A 404 -30.96 0.12 -33.45
N HIS A 405 -30.26 -0.13 -32.34
CA HIS A 405 -29.35 0.85 -31.78
C HIS A 405 -28.26 1.18 -32.84
N PRO A 406 -28.02 2.46 -33.16
CA PRO A 406 -27.12 2.82 -34.27
C PRO A 406 -25.72 2.21 -34.15
N VAL A 407 -25.17 2.16 -32.91
CA VAL A 407 -23.87 1.54 -32.64
C VAL A 407 -23.89 0.04 -32.94
N VAL A 408 -24.94 -0.67 -32.54
CA VAL A 408 -25.11 -2.11 -32.82
C VAL A 408 -25.19 -2.39 -34.29
N VAL A 409 -26.09 -1.67 -35.01
CA VAL A 409 -26.28 -1.83 -36.47
C VAL A 409 -24.96 -1.57 -37.20
N ALA A 410 -24.27 -0.47 -36.91
CA ALA A 410 -23.03 -0.11 -37.60
C ALA A 410 -21.90 -1.16 -37.36
N ASN A 411 -21.71 -1.59 -36.13
CA ASN A 411 -20.61 -2.51 -35.81
C ASN A 411 -20.89 -3.94 -36.29
N PHE A 412 -22.13 -4.42 -36.15
CA PHE A 412 -22.50 -5.75 -36.65
C PHE A 412 -22.48 -5.81 -38.17
N SER A 413 -23.02 -4.81 -38.86
CA SER A 413 -22.98 -4.72 -40.33
C SER A 413 -21.54 -4.68 -40.86
N ASN A 414 -20.65 -3.93 -40.16
CA ASN A 414 -19.21 -3.91 -40.48
C ASN A 414 -18.58 -5.30 -40.34
N PHE A 415 -18.89 -6.06 -39.29
CA PHE A 415 -18.37 -7.40 -39.13
C PHE A 415 -18.93 -8.39 -40.18
N ILE A 416 -20.23 -8.36 -40.43
CA ILE A 416 -20.92 -9.23 -41.40
C ILE A 416 -20.38 -9.05 -42.82
N SER A 417 -20.08 -7.79 -43.22
CA SER A 417 -19.57 -7.46 -44.57
C SER A 417 -18.14 -7.96 -44.82
N LYS A 418 -17.40 -8.43 -43.80
CA LYS A 418 -16.03 -8.91 -43.99
C LYS A 418 -15.95 -10.28 -44.65
N PRO A 419 -14.90 -10.58 -45.45
CA PRO A 419 -14.59 -11.94 -45.87
C PRO A 419 -14.40 -12.89 -44.65
N ASP A 420 -14.72 -14.18 -44.82
CA ASP A 420 -14.70 -15.13 -43.69
C ASP A 420 -13.37 -15.28 -43.03
N ASN A 421 -12.26 -15.25 -43.77
CA ASN A 421 -10.91 -15.31 -43.22
C ASN A 421 -10.60 -14.05 -42.36
N GLU A 422 -11.05 -12.88 -42.81
CA GLU A 422 -10.91 -11.64 -42.04
C GLU A 422 -11.79 -11.65 -40.79
N ALA A 423 -13.06 -12.02 -40.93
CA ALA A 423 -14.00 -12.14 -39.83
C ALA A 423 -13.49 -13.13 -38.76
N GLY A 424 -12.94 -14.28 -39.17
CA GLY A 424 -12.32 -15.25 -38.26
C GLY A 424 -11.14 -14.68 -37.48
N SER A 425 -10.28 -13.91 -38.14
CA SER A 425 -9.12 -13.26 -37.49
C SER A 425 -9.55 -12.15 -36.51
N VAL A 426 -10.55 -11.35 -36.87
CA VAL A 426 -11.15 -10.32 -35.99
C VAL A 426 -11.79 -10.98 -34.77
N LEU A 427 -12.58 -12.04 -34.98
CA LEU A 427 -13.21 -12.79 -33.89
C LEU A 427 -12.15 -13.40 -32.92
N SER A 428 -11.12 -14.03 -33.47
CA SER A 428 -10.02 -14.59 -32.67
C SER A 428 -9.34 -13.51 -31.83
N THR A 429 -9.09 -12.32 -32.39
CA THR A 429 -8.51 -11.18 -31.66
C THR A 429 -9.44 -10.72 -30.54
N ALA A 430 -10.76 -10.62 -30.80
CA ALA A 430 -11.75 -10.22 -29.81
C ALA A 430 -11.86 -11.23 -28.65
N ILE A 431 -11.96 -12.52 -28.96
CA ILE A 431 -12.01 -13.61 -27.97
C ILE A 431 -10.74 -13.63 -27.11
N THR A 432 -9.57 -13.46 -27.76
CA THR A 432 -8.29 -13.44 -27.02
C THR A 432 -8.24 -12.29 -26.02
N ALA A 433 -8.72 -11.11 -26.39
CA ALA A 433 -8.75 -9.95 -25.49
C ALA A 433 -9.70 -10.14 -24.29
N LEU A 434 -10.77 -10.92 -24.46
CA LEU A 434 -11.77 -11.20 -23.43
C LEU A 434 -11.52 -12.52 -22.67
N SER A 435 -10.54 -13.32 -23.08
CA SER A 435 -10.34 -14.68 -22.58
C SER A 435 -10.18 -14.78 -21.05
N MET A 436 -9.63 -13.75 -20.40
CA MET A 436 -9.50 -13.71 -18.93
C MET A 436 -10.85 -13.82 -18.22
N PHE A 437 -11.91 -13.28 -18.80
CA PHE A 437 -13.26 -13.30 -18.21
C PHE A 437 -13.97 -14.65 -18.34
N SER A 438 -13.39 -15.63 -19.07
CA SER A 438 -13.89 -17.00 -19.09
C SER A 438 -13.55 -17.81 -17.83
N GLU A 439 -12.55 -17.36 -17.07
CA GLU A 439 -12.20 -17.99 -15.79
C GLU A 439 -13.23 -17.63 -14.71
N LYS A 440 -13.84 -18.65 -14.08
CA LYS A 440 -14.96 -18.48 -13.16
C LYS A 440 -14.65 -17.46 -12.05
N ILE A 441 -13.47 -17.53 -11.42
CA ILE A 441 -13.08 -16.61 -10.33
C ILE A 441 -13.03 -15.17 -10.82
N ILE A 442 -12.45 -14.92 -12.00
CA ILE A 442 -12.36 -13.58 -12.56
C ILE A 442 -13.76 -13.12 -13.00
N ALA A 443 -14.55 -13.99 -13.60
CA ALA A 443 -15.92 -13.69 -14.00
C ALA A 443 -16.77 -13.28 -12.80
N ASP A 444 -16.71 -14.03 -11.69
CA ASP A 444 -17.45 -13.73 -10.45
C ASP A 444 -17.02 -12.39 -9.83
N ASN A 445 -15.69 -12.12 -9.76
CA ASN A 445 -15.15 -10.88 -9.21
C ASN A 445 -15.31 -9.66 -10.13
N THR A 446 -15.71 -9.85 -11.38
CA THR A 446 -16.01 -8.80 -12.35
C THR A 446 -17.48 -8.79 -12.81
N ALA A 447 -18.35 -9.57 -12.16
CA ALA A 447 -19.75 -9.67 -12.50
C ALA A 447 -20.54 -8.39 -12.19
N THR A 448 -20.23 -7.73 -11.08
CA THR A 448 -20.86 -6.50 -10.61
C THR A 448 -19.79 -5.56 -10.03
N SER A 449 -20.17 -4.34 -9.62
CA SER A 449 -19.28 -3.41 -8.93
C SER A 449 -19.80 -3.09 -7.52
N ASP A 450 -18.91 -3.20 -6.53
CA ASP A 450 -19.16 -2.73 -5.17
C ASP A 450 -18.65 -1.29 -4.95
N PHE A 451 -17.92 -0.75 -5.94
CA PHE A 451 -17.43 0.63 -5.98
C PHE A 451 -17.35 1.12 -7.42
N ILE A 452 -17.30 2.43 -7.61
CA ILE A 452 -16.97 3.10 -8.86
C ILE A 452 -15.72 3.96 -8.69
N LEU A 453 -14.99 4.20 -9.78
CA LEU A 453 -13.73 4.96 -9.73
C LEU A 453 -13.95 6.41 -9.30
N GLY A 454 -15.12 6.99 -9.64
CA GLY A 454 -15.49 8.34 -9.21
C GLY A 454 -15.51 8.54 -7.70
N ASP A 455 -15.90 7.51 -6.93
CA ASP A 455 -16.07 7.61 -5.48
C ASP A 455 -14.74 7.54 -4.71
N ILE A 456 -13.63 7.15 -5.35
CA ILE A 456 -12.32 7.02 -4.69
C ILE A 456 -11.86 8.34 -4.06
N ARG A 457 -12.17 9.47 -4.71
CA ARG A 457 -11.76 10.81 -4.30
C ARG A 457 -12.85 11.63 -3.61
N GLU A 458 -13.95 11.00 -3.19
CA GLU A 458 -15.11 11.71 -2.64
C GLU A 458 -14.74 12.61 -1.44
N LEU A 459 -15.38 13.79 -1.36
CA LEU A 459 -15.08 14.81 -0.33
C LEU A 459 -15.39 14.36 1.08
N SER A 460 -16.45 13.57 1.26
CA SER A 460 -16.89 13.14 2.59
C SER A 460 -15.92 12.15 3.23
N LYS A 461 -15.34 11.27 2.41
CA LYS A 461 -14.50 10.17 2.88
C LYS A 461 -13.62 9.62 1.73
N PRO A 462 -12.32 9.94 1.71
CA PRO A 462 -11.44 9.41 0.68
C PRO A 462 -11.36 7.89 0.77
N SER A 463 -11.20 7.23 -0.37
CA SER A 463 -11.06 5.78 -0.44
C SER A 463 -9.65 5.40 -0.87
N ASP A 464 -9.25 4.19 -0.46
CA ASP A 464 -7.99 3.58 -0.83
C ASP A 464 -8.26 2.30 -1.60
N LEU A 465 -7.94 2.29 -2.88
CA LEU A 465 -8.07 1.12 -3.74
C LEU A 465 -6.74 0.39 -3.84
N PHE A 466 -6.70 -0.83 -3.33
CA PHE A 466 -5.56 -1.73 -3.49
C PHE A 466 -5.88 -2.79 -4.55
N LEU A 467 -5.10 -2.77 -5.62
CA LEU A 467 -5.18 -3.76 -6.69
C LEU A 467 -4.21 -4.90 -6.38
N VAL A 468 -4.76 -6.01 -5.90
CA VAL A 468 -3.98 -7.11 -5.35
C VAL A 468 -3.99 -8.29 -6.32
N VAL A 469 -2.79 -8.78 -6.67
CA VAL A 469 -2.64 -9.99 -7.48
C VAL A 469 -1.29 -10.64 -7.18
N PRO A 470 -1.23 -11.96 -7.03
CA PRO A 470 0.05 -12.66 -6.94
C PRO A 470 0.81 -12.55 -8.26
N PRO A 471 2.16 -12.49 -8.23
CA PRO A 471 2.97 -12.36 -9.44
C PRO A 471 2.73 -13.46 -10.49
N SER A 472 2.31 -14.66 -10.07
CA SER A 472 1.95 -15.78 -10.96
C SER A 472 0.76 -15.49 -11.86
N ASP A 473 -0.16 -14.64 -11.40
CA ASP A 473 -1.43 -14.38 -12.06
C ASP A 473 -1.46 -13.02 -12.78
N LEU A 474 -0.42 -12.21 -12.58
CA LEU A 474 -0.35 -10.84 -13.10
C LEU A 474 -0.54 -10.78 -14.62
N ASP A 475 0.10 -11.70 -15.36
CA ASP A 475 0.01 -11.70 -16.82
C ASP A 475 -1.43 -11.92 -17.32
N ARG A 476 -2.26 -12.66 -16.57
CA ARG A 476 -3.66 -12.93 -16.91
C ARG A 476 -4.55 -11.69 -16.74
N VAL A 477 -4.36 -10.93 -15.64
CA VAL A 477 -5.21 -9.78 -15.29
C VAL A 477 -4.57 -8.43 -15.57
N ARG A 478 -3.39 -8.40 -16.18
CA ARG A 478 -2.64 -7.19 -16.53
C ARG A 478 -3.50 -6.15 -17.23
N GLY A 479 -4.26 -6.57 -18.25
CA GLY A 479 -5.15 -5.70 -19.02
C GLY A 479 -6.23 -5.04 -18.16
N LEU A 480 -6.81 -5.78 -17.22
CA LEU A 480 -7.82 -5.26 -16.29
C LEU A 480 -7.25 -4.22 -15.33
N PHE A 481 -6.05 -4.46 -14.80
CA PHE A 481 -5.41 -3.49 -13.89
C PHE A 481 -4.97 -2.22 -14.64
N SER A 482 -4.36 -2.37 -15.82
CA SER A 482 -4.03 -1.22 -16.67
C SER A 482 -5.27 -0.41 -17.00
N LEU A 483 -6.39 -1.06 -17.34
CA LEU A 483 -7.67 -0.42 -17.58
C LEU A 483 -8.13 0.39 -16.37
N ILE A 484 -8.07 -0.15 -15.15
CA ILE A 484 -8.49 0.55 -13.93
C ILE A 484 -7.64 1.83 -13.71
N PHE A 485 -6.32 1.73 -13.84
CA PHE A 485 -5.44 2.90 -13.70
C PHE A 485 -5.72 3.97 -14.76
N GLU A 486 -5.76 3.58 -16.03
CA GLU A 486 -5.94 4.53 -17.14
C GLU A 486 -7.35 5.12 -17.15
N LEU A 487 -8.38 4.32 -16.84
CA LEU A 487 -9.75 4.79 -16.74
C LEU A 487 -9.94 5.75 -15.55
N SER A 488 -9.25 5.50 -14.42
CA SER A 488 -9.24 6.44 -13.29
C SER A 488 -8.68 7.79 -13.72
N ILE A 489 -7.57 7.79 -14.46
CA ILE A 489 -6.96 9.02 -14.96
C ILE A 489 -7.93 9.75 -15.89
N GLN A 490 -8.49 9.06 -16.89
CA GLN A 490 -9.45 9.63 -17.82
C GLN A 490 -10.67 10.23 -17.09
N ARG A 491 -11.19 9.52 -16.09
CA ARG A 491 -12.34 9.99 -15.31
C ARG A 491 -12.02 11.26 -14.51
N TYR A 492 -10.84 11.32 -13.89
CA TYR A 492 -10.45 12.45 -13.05
C TYR A 492 -10.00 13.66 -13.87
N THR A 493 -9.69 13.52 -15.15
CA THR A 493 -9.28 14.61 -16.04
C THR A 493 -10.44 15.20 -16.85
N GLU A 494 -11.67 14.73 -16.69
CA GLU A 494 -12.82 15.25 -17.43
C GLU A 494 -13.16 16.70 -17.07
N ASP A 495 -13.05 17.09 -15.79
CA ASP A 495 -13.35 18.43 -15.30
C ASP A 495 -12.30 18.87 -14.27
N GLU A 496 -11.48 19.85 -14.63
CA GLU A 496 -10.42 20.38 -13.77
C GLU A 496 -10.97 21.12 -12.54
N ALA A 497 -12.00 21.93 -12.73
CA ALA A 497 -12.57 22.73 -11.63
C ALA A 497 -13.17 21.82 -10.56
N TYR A 498 -13.92 20.81 -10.99
CA TYR A 498 -14.48 19.80 -10.10
C TYR A 498 -13.39 18.94 -9.44
N SER A 499 -12.43 18.46 -10.22
CA SER A 499 -11.36 17.60 -9.71
C SER A 499 -10.52 18.26 -8.61
N LYS A 500 -10.37 19.58 -8.64
CA LYS A 500 -9.70 20.37 -7.59
C LYS A 500 -10.47 20.44 -6.28
N THR A 501 -11.78 20.20 -6.29
CA THR A 501 -12.59 20.15 -5.07
C THR A 501 -12.51 18.83 -4.33
N LEU A 502 -12.01 17.78 -4.99
CA LEU A 502 -11.89 16.43 -4.46
C LEU A 502 -10.59 16.24 -3.66
N HIS A 503 -10.51 15.14 -2.91
CA HIS A 503 -9.27 14.75 -2.25
C HIS A 503 -8.15 14.52 -3.27
N LYS A 504 -6.91 14.94 -2.94
CA LYS A 504 -5.75 14.56 -3.74
C LYS A 504 -5.62 13.04 -3.79
N CYS A 505 -5.24 12.49 -4.95
CA CYS A 505 -5.10 11.07 -5.15
C CYS A 505 -3.63 10.71 -5.45
N LEU A 506 -3.09 9.73 -4.74
CA LEU A 506 -1.80 9.13 -5.03
C LEU A 506 -2.02 7.84 -5.83
N ILE A 507 -1.54 7.79 -7.05
CA ILE A 507 -1.45 6.58 -7.87
C ILE A 507 -0.05 6.00 -7.66
N LEU A 508 0.03 4.85 -6.98
CA LEU A 508 1.27 4.17 -6.65
C LEU A 508 1.38 2.87 -7.44
N LEU A 509 2.31 2.83 -8.39
CA LEU A 509 2.56 1.69 -9.26
C LEU A 509 3.83 0.96 -8.81
N ASP A 510 3.68 -0.02 -7.91
CA ASP A 510 4.78 -0.91 -7.50
C ASP A 510 5.04 -1.91 -8.64
N GLU A 511 6.23 -1.86 -9.24
CA GLU A 511 6.60 -2.62 -10.43
C GLU A 511 5.83 -2.19 -11.71
N TRP A 512 5.76 -0.86 -11.96
CA TRP A 512 5.08 -0.29 -13.12
C TRP A 512 5.32 -1.01 -14.47
N PRO A 513 6.56 -1.39 -14.86
CA PRO A 513 6.78 -2.09 -16.13
C PRO A 513 6.04 -3.42 -16.27
N ALA A 514 5.66 -4.04 -15.15
CA ALA A 514 4.94 -5.33 -15.17
C ALA A 514 3.51 -5.20 -15.70
N PHE A 515 2.92 -3.99 -15.67
CA PHE A 515 1.59 -3.73 -16.23
C PHE A 515 1.59 -3.50 -17.74
N GLY A 516 2.77 -3.54 -18.39
CA GLY A 516 2.90 -3.31 -19.82
C GLY A 516 2.90 -1.83 -20.20
N LYS A 517 2.48 -1.54 -21.44
CA LYS A 517 2.48 -0.18 -21.99
C LYS A 517 1.19 0.55 -21.59
N MET A 518 1.31 1.50 -20.68
CA MET A 518 0.22 2.39 -20.23
C MET A 518 0.40 3.75 -20.91
N GLU A 519 -0.15 3.92 -22.12
CA GLU A 519 0.10 5.10 -22.93
C GLU A 519 -0.58 6.34 -22.39
N THR A 520 -1.83 6.25 -21.98
CA THR A 520 -2.59 7.33 -21.36
C THR A 520 -1.85 7.90 -20.17
N LEU A 521 -1.39 7.02 -19.26
CA LEU A 521 -0.65 7.45 -18.08
C LEU A 521 0.59 8.28 -18.46
N VAL A 522 1.43 7.77 -19.37
CA VAL A 522 2.70 8.45 -19.72
C VAL A 522 2.48 9.74 -20.48
N THR A 523 1.48 9.76 -21.37
CA THR A 523 1.13 10.96 -22.16
C THR A 523 0.56 12.05 -21.27
N GLU A 524 -0.26 11.67 -20.29
CA GLU A 524 -1.00 12.58 -19.43
C GLU A 524 -0.20 13.06 -18.20
N LEU A 525 0.96 12.46 -17.88
CA LEU A 525 1.82 12.88 -16.78
C LEU A 525 2.13 14.39 -16.77
N GLY A 526 2.09 15.04 -17.92
CA GLY A 526 2.40 16.47 -18.01
C GLY A 526 1.34 17.39 -17.39
N TYR A 527 0.10 16.94 -17.25
CA TYR A 527 -1.03 17.78 -16.81
C TYR A 527 -1.91 17.19 -15.69
N ILE A 528 -1.86 15.89 -15.42
CA ILE A 528 -2.72 15.28 -14.39
C ILE A 528 -2.47 15.82 -12.97
N ALA A 529 -1.31 16.42 -12.75
CA ALA A 529 -1.00 17.09 -11.48
C ALA A 529 -1.98 18.23 -11.18
N SER A 530 -2.39 19.01 -12.22
CA SER A 530 -3.36 20.10 -12.07
C SER A 530 -4.75 19.64 -11.65
N TYR A 531 -5.07 18.36 -11.88
CA TYR A 531 -6.29 17.70 -11.45
C TYR A 531 -6.19 17.05 -10.06
N GLY A 532 -5.16 17.36 -9.28
CA GLY A 532 -4.97 16.84 -7.93
C GLY A 532 -4.52 15.39 -7.87
N MET A 533 -4.00 14.84 -8.97
CA MET A 533 -3.42 13.49 -9.01
C MET A 533 -1.90 13.55 -8.93
N ARG A 534 -1.34 12.63 -8.19
CA ARG A 534 0.10 12.43 -8.06
C ARG A 534 0.45 11.00 -8.35
N VAL A 535 1.50 10.77 -9.11
CA VAL A 535 1.93 9.42 -9.50
C VAL A 535 3.30 9.13 -8.92
N LEU A 536 3.45 7.95 -8.31
CA LEU A 536 4.71 7.35 -7.93
C LEU A 536 4.96 6.12 -8.79
N LEU A 537 5.78 6.27 -9.82
CA LEU A 537 6.20 5.19 -10.71
C LEU A 537 7.38 4.45 -10.10
N ILE A 538 7.29 3.12 -9.98
CA ILE A 538 8.37 2.31 -9.44
C ILE A 538 8.80 1.26 -10.46
N CYS A 539 10.11 1.18 -10.72
CA CYS A 539 10.71 0.17 -11.61
C CYS A 539 12.00 -0.38 -11.02
N GLN A 540 12.46 -1.53 -11.51
CA GLN A 540 13.71 -2.13 -11.05
C GLN A 540 14.94 -1.52 -11.74
N GLY A 541 14.79 -1.07 -12.98
CA GLY A 541 15.81 -0.42 -13.79
C GLY A 541 15.20 0.37 -14.93
N LEU A 542 15.91 1.39 -15.41
CA LEU A 542 15.47 2.19 -16.54
C LEU A 542 15.56 1.45 -17.89
N ASP A 543 16.32 0.37 -17.96
CA ASP A 543 16.39 -0.54 -19.11
C ASP A 543 15.04 -1.20 -19.40
N GLN A 544 14.33 -1.71 -18.38
CA GLN A 544 12.99 -2.28 -18.51
C GLN A 544 12.00 -1.25 -19.06
N VAL A 545 12.04 -0.04 -18.51
CA VAL A 545 11.17 1.05 -18.96
C VAL A 545 11.47 1.44 -20.40
N LYS A 546 12.75 1.55 -20.76
CA LYS A 546 13.16 1.85 -22.13
C LYS A 546 12.79 0.75 -23.13
N ALA A 547 12.78 -0.51 -22.71
CA ALA A 547 12.34 -1.62 -23.54
C ALA A 547 10.87 -1.49 -23.94
N ILE A 548 9.99 -1.06 -23.02
CA ILE A 548 8.55 -0.91 -23.23
C ILE A 548 8.23 0.39 -23.98
N TYR A 549 8.71 1.52 -23.47
CA TYR A 549 8.32 2.86 -23.96
C TYR A 549 9.25 3.45 -25.01
N LYS A 550 10.36 2.78 -25.38
CA LYS A 550 11.39 3.21 -26.34
C LYS A 550 12.06 4.55 -26.01
N SER A 551 11.59 5.28 -24.99
CA SER A 551 12.06 6.61 -24.59
C SER A 551 12.00 6.77 -23.07
N LEU A 552 12.86 7.60 -22.52
CA LEU A 552 12.86 8.02 -21.12
C LEU A 552 12.45 9.50 -20.95
N LYS A 553 11.94 10.15 -22.02
CA LYS A 553 11.60 11.59 -21.98
C LYS A 553 10.57 11.93 -20.91
N PHE A 554 9.65 11.02 -20.59
CA PHE A 554 8.63 11.23 -19.54
C PHE A 554 9.25 11.44 -18.14
N THR A 555 10.50 11.01 -17.91
CA THR A 555 11.19 11.25 -16.62
C THR A 555 11.37 12.72 -16.31
N SER A 556 11.27 13.62 -17.32
CA SER A 556 11.26 15.07 -17.11
C SER A 556 9.99 15.57 -16.40
N ASN A 557 8.88 14.83 -16.48
CA ASN A 557 7.63 15.12 -15.78
C ASN A 557 7.65 14.62 -14.32
N CYS A 558 8.70 13.86 -13.95
CA CYS A 558 8.92 13.39 -12.59
C CYS A 558 10.00 14.27 -11.95
N GLU A 559 9.57 15.30 -11.22
CA GLU A 559 10.49 16.25 -10.57
C GLU A 559 11.35 15.55 -9.51
N THR A 560 10.73 14.64 -8.76
CA THR A 560 11.45 13.84 -7.77
C THR A 560 11.81 12.46 -8.35
N GLN A 561 13.10 12.18 -8.36
CA GLN A 561 13.64 10.91 -8.83
C GLN A 561 14.45 10.25 -7.72
N ILE A 562 14.11 9.00 -7.39
CA ILE A 562 14.65 8.27 -6.25
C ILE A 562 15.39 7.03 -6.76
N TYR A 563 16.64 6.86 -6.33
CA TYR A 563 17.49 5.76 -6.77
C TYR A 563 18.00 4.96 -5.58
N LEU A 564 17.67 3.67 -5.56
CA LEU A 564 18.11 2.71 -4.55
C LEU A 564 19.02 1.66 -5.20
N ALA A 565 20.33 1.81 -5.06
CA ALA A 565 21.35 0.84 -5.49
C ALA A 565 21.07 0.20 -6.87
N PRO A 566 20.96 0.98 -7.97
CA PRO A 566 20.64 0.47 -9.30
C PRO A 566 21.70 -0.50 -9.79
N ARG A 567 21.28 -1.59 -10.43
CA ARG A 567 22.16 -2.70 -10.85
C ARG A 567 22.11 -3.00 -12.35
N ASP A 568 21.17 -2.39 -13.09
CA ASP A 568 21.06 -2.46 -14.53
C ASP A 568 22.19 -1.65 -15.20
N GLU A 569 22.38 -1.81 -16.52
CA GLU A 569 23.46 -1.10 -17.23
C GLU A 569 23.15 0.37 -17.51
N LEU A 570 21.88 0.71 -17.69
CA LEU A 570 21.47 2.05 -18.13
C LEU A 570 21.37 3.03 -16.96
N THR A 571 20.76 2.63 -15.85
CA THR A 571 20.49 3.54 -14.74
C THR A 571 21.76 4.14 -14.12
N PRO A 572 22.85 3.40 -13.88
CA PRO A 572 24.08 3.98 -13.33
C PRO A 572 24.68 5.05 -14.23
N LYS A 573 24.67 4.85 -15.54
CA LYS A 573 25.16 5.83 -16.52
C LYS A 573 24.27 7.08 -16.51
N PHE A 574 22.97 6.89 -16.61
CA PHE A 574 21.98 7.97 -16.60
C PHE A 574 22.05 8.81 -15.31
N LEU A 575 22.14 8.16 -14.14
CA LEU A 575 22.23 8.85 -12.85
C LEU A 575 23.56 9.60 -12.73
N SER A 576 24.68 9.00 -13.10
CA SER A 576 26.00 9.62 -13.07
C SER A 576 26.06 10.89 -13.93
N GLU A 577 25.46 10.86 -15.12
CA GLU A 577 25.36 12.02 -16.01
C GLU A 577 24.50 13.14 -15.39
N LYS A 578 23.34 12.79 -14.80
CA LYS A 578 22.47 13.76 -14.12
C LYS A 578 23.09 14.37 -12.86
N LEU A 579 23.91 13.62 -12.13
CA LEU A 579 24.64 14.13 -10.97
C LEU A 579 25.71 15.16 -11.34
N GLY A 580 26.24 15.11 -12.55
CA GLY A 580 27.20 16.06 -13.08
C GLY A 580 28.62 15.90 -12.53
N LYS A 581 29.46 16.91 -12.81
CA LYS A 581 30.89 16.93 -12.42
C LYS A 581 31.12 17.90 -11.27
N GLN A 582 32.04 17.55 -10.39
CA GLN A 582 32.64 18.41 -9.36
C GLN A 582 34.09 18.67 -9.65
N THR A 583 34.62 19.83 -9.24
CA THR A 583 36.04 20.13 -9.32
C THR A 583 36.76 19.54 -8.10
N ILE A 584 37.80 18.75 -8.33
CA ILE A 584 38.68 18.20 -7.31
C ILE A 584 40.10 18.73 -7.49
N LEU A 585 40.83 18.87 -6.38
CA LEU A 585 42.29 19.17 -6.43
C LEU A 585 43.06 17.85 -6.44
N ILE A 586 43.92 17.70 -7.44
CA ILE A 586 44.88 16.60 -7.51
C ILE A 586 46.25 17.19 -7.22
N GLU A 587 46.95 16.61 -6.25
CA GLU A 587 48.38 16.94 -6.03
C GLU A 587 49.24 16.06 -6.94
N GLN A 588 49.91 16.68 -7.87
CA GLN A 588 50.87 16.04 -8.77
C GLN A 588 52.25 16.26 -8.23
N GLU A 589 52.93 15.18 -7.82
CA GLU A 589 54.34 15.24 -7.40
C GLU A 589 55.21 15.08 -8.62
N SER A 590 56.03 16.06 -8.95
CA SER A 590 57.12 15.93 -9.91
C SER A 590 58.49 15.90 -9.22
N SER A 591 59.25 14.84 -9.43
CA SER A 591 60.65 14.75 -8.96
C SER A 591 61.57 14.80 -10.21
N ASN A 592 62.56 15.63 -10.20
CA ASN A 592 63.58 15.72 -11.29
C ASN A 592 64.66 14.61 -11.20
N GLY A 593 64.43 13.58 -10.41
CA GLY A 593 65.15 12.29 -10.41
C GLY A 593 66.66 12.30 -10.06
N LYS A 594 67.16 13.43 -9.51
CA LYS A 594 68.61 13.56 -9.24
C LYS A 594 69.10 13.38 -7.79
N SER A 595 68.18 13.34 -6.79
CA SER A 595 68.61 13.11 -5.40
C SER A 595 67.41 12.63 -4.53
N LEU A 596 67.70 11.72 -3.60
CA LEU A 596 66.77 11.21 -2.61
C LEU A 596 66.33 12.22 -1.54
N PHE A 597 66.96 13.39 -1.48
CA PHE A 597 66.77 14.48 -0.52
C PHE A 597 66.22 15.80 -1.11
N GLU A 598 65.91 15.84 -2.42
CA GLU A 598 65.32 17.04 -2.99
C GLU A 598 63.83 17.21 -2.63
N PRO A 599 63.42 18.46 -2.30
CA PRO A 599 62.00 18.72 -2.00
C PRO A 599 61.18 18.48 -3.29
N LYS A 600 60.25 17.52 -3.26
CA LYS A 600 59.32 17.23 -4.33
C LYS A 600 58.43 18.46 -4.57
N ASN A 601 58.43 18.95 -5.80
CA ASN A 601 57.51 20.01 -6.21
C ASN A 601 56.08 19.40 -6.26
N ARG A 602 55.20 19.93 -5.44
CA ARG A 602 53.77 19.58 -5.41
C ARG A 602 52.97 20.68 -6.09
N THR A 603 52.48 20.37 -7.27
CA THR A 603 51.56 21.25 -8.00
C THR A 603 50.12 20.77 -7.79
N LYS A 604 49.25 21.70 -7.37
CA LYS A 604 47.80 21.42 -7.24
C LYS A 604 47.16 21.78 -8.58
N ILE A 605 46.55 20.75 -9.19
CA ILE A 605 45.84 20.90 -10.48
C ILE A 605 44.35 20.66 -10.21
N GLU A 606 43.52 21.55 -10.68
CA GLU A 606 42.07 21.36 -10.67
C GLU A 606 41.68 20.41 -11.81
N LYS A 607 40.85 19.40 -11.47
CA LYS A 607 40.35 18.43 -12.46
C LYS A 607 38.89 18.12 -12.20
N GLY A 608 38.11 18.07 -13.28
CA GLY A 608 36.70 17.62 -13.21
C GLY A 608 36.61 16.13 -12.94
N ARG A 609 35.81 15.78 -11.93
CA ARG A 609 35.42 14.41 -11.62
C ARG A 609 33.90 14.31 -11.54
N LEU A 610 33.31 13.22 -12.07
CA LEU A 610 31.89 12.95 -11.84
C LEU A 610 31.60 12.89 -10.33
N LEU A 611 30.49 13.45 -9.88
CA LEU A 611 30.09 13.44 -8.45
C LEU A 611 29.98 12.01 -7.94
N LEU A 612 29.44 11.10 -8.78
CA LEU A 612 29.57 9.64 -8.69
C LEU A 612 29.85 9.08 -10.09
N ASP A 613 30.84 8.23 -10.20
CA ASP A 613 31.12 7.46 -11.41
C ASP A 613 30.06 6.35 -11.57
N PRO A 614 29.69 5.93 -12.80
CA PRO A 614 28.75 4.83 -13.01
C PRO A 614 29.10 3.54 -12.23
N ALA A 615 30.38 3.22 -12.09
CA ALA A 615 30.83 2.08 -11.30
C ALA A 615 30.63 2.30 -9.78
N GLU A 616 30.76 3.53 -9.30
CA GLU A 616 30.45 3.90 -7.91
C GLU A 616 28.94 3.82 -7.64
N VAL A 617 28.11 4.24 -8.60
CA VAL A 617 26.66 4.12 -8.54
C VAL A 617 26.23 2.65 -8.46
N SER A 618 26.77 1.78 -9.28
CA SER A 618 26.49 0.32 -9.27
C SER A 618 26.93 -0.35 -7.95
N ARG A 619 27.88 0.23 -7.24
CA ARG A 619 28.38 -0.25 -5.93
C ARG A 619 27.74 0.45 -4.74
N LEU A 620 26.69 1.26 -4.95
CA LEU A 620 25.97 1.87 -3.84
C LEU A 620 25.44 0.78 -2.89
N GLY A 621 25.72 0.94 -1.62
CA GLY A 621 25.20 0.03 -0.60
C GLY A 621 23.67 0.07 -0.53
N ASN A 622 23.06 -1.06 -0.18
CA ASN A 622 21.60 -1.19 -0.10
C ASN A 622 20.93 -0.19 0.88
N ASP A 623 21.69 0.44 1.76
CA ASP A 623 21.18 1.41 2.74
C ASP A 623 21.28 2.88 2.28
N SER A 624 21.81 3.14 1.08
CA SER A 624 21.95 4.49 0.54
C SER A 624 20.83 4.80 -0.47
N VAL A 625 20.24 5.97 -0.35
CA VAL A 625 19.25 6.52 -1.29
C VAL A 625 19.81 7.78 -1.90
N ILE A 626 19.69 7.93 -3.21
CA ILE A 626 19.99 9.17 -3.94
C ILE A 626 18.66 9.75 -4.39
N ILE A 627 18.44 11.02 -4.09
CA ILE A 627 17.22 11.75 -4.45
C ILE A 627 17.63 12.97 -5.28
N LEU A 628 17.03 13.09 -6.45
CA LEU A 628 17.04 14.28 -7.29
C LEU A 628 15.67 14.94 -7.15
N SER A 629 15.61 16.21 -6.81
CA SER A 629 14.36 16.96 -6.67
C SER A 629 14.53 18.36 -7.26
N GLY A 630 13.82 18.63 -8.34
CA GLY A 630 13.86 19.91 -9.03
C GLY A 630 15.28 20.35 -9.46
N LEU A 631 15.58 21.62 -9.27
CA LEU A 631 16.86 22.24 -9.59
C LEU A 631 17.87 22.22 -8.43
N GLU A 632 17.55 21.56 -7.34
CA GLU A 632 18.36 21.53 -6.13
C GLU A 632 19.51 20.53 -6.20
N ASN A 633 20.49 20.70 -5.31
CA ASN A 633 21.59 19.76 -5.20
C ASN A 633 21.08 18.35 -4.86
N PRO A 634 21.65 17.29 -5.45
CA PRO A 634 21.26 15.92 -5.18
C PRO A 634 21.44 15.57 -3.70
N ILE A 635 20.47 14.87 -3.14
CA ILE A 635 20.48 14.43 -1.75
C ILE A 635 20.97 12.99 -1.69
N ARG A 636 21.96 12.71 -0.84
CA ARG A 636 22.36 11.36 -0.49
C ARG A 636 22.07 11.13 0.98
N THR A 637 21.22 10.15 1.25
CA THR A 637 20.72 9.89 2.61
C THR A 637 20.60 8.37 2.87
N PRO A 638 20.63 7.93 4.13
CA PRO A 638 20.31 6.56 4.47
C PRO A 638 18.82 6.27 4.21
N LYS A 639 18.51 5.01 3.92
CA LYS A 639 17.15 4.52 3.73
C LYS A 639 16.34 4.62 5.03
N ASN A 640 15.11 5.05 4.90
CA ASN A 640 14.18 5.11 6.01
C ASN A 640 13.56 3.72 6.27
N LYS A 641 14.08 2.96 7.24
CA LYS A 641 13.55 1.64 7.62
C LYS A 641 12.44 1.84 8.64
N TRP A 642 11.17 1.65 8.27
CA TRP A 642 10.01 1.93 9.11
C TRP A 642 10.08 1.28 10.50
N PHE A 643 10.54 0.02 10.57
CA PHE A 643 10.67 -0.72 11.83
C PHE A 643 11.80 -0.20 12.77
N LYS A 644 12.61 0.75 12.30
CA LYS A 644 13.56 1.53 13.12
C LYS A 644 13.02 2.90 13.51
N CYS A 645 11.78 3.23 13.17
CA CYS A 645 11.14 4.52 13.43
C CYS A 645 9.94 4.31 14.35
N LYS A 646 10.05 4.80 15.59
CA LYS A 646 9.03 4.54 16.61
C LYS A 646 7.63 4.97 16.17
N ASP A 647 7.50 6.16 15.61
CA ASP A 647 6.22 6.69 15.11
C ASP A 647 5.57 5.82 14.03
N MET A 648 6.37 5.20 13.15
CA MET A 648 5.87 4.27 12.14
C MET A 648 5.52 2.91 12.72
N VAL A 649 6.31 2.44 13.69
CA VAL A 649 5.99 1.23 14.47
C VAL A 649 4.69 1.44 15.24
N ASP A 650 4.54 2.58 15.90
CA ASP A 650 3.31 2.92 16.65
C ASP A 650 2.09 2.97 15.72
N LYS A 651 2.21 3.53 14.50
CA LYS A 651 1.13 3.55 13.51
C LYS A 651 0.76 2.13 13.05
N PHE A 652 1.76 1.29 12.81
CA PHE A 652 1.54 -0.10 12.44
C PHE A 652 0.86 -0.89 13.57
N GLU A 653 1.40 -0.82 14.79
CA GLU A 653 0.86 -1.52 15.96
C GLU A 653 -0.56 -1.05 16.30
N LEU A 654 -0.81 0.27 16.24
CA LEU A 654 -2.14 0.83 16.45
C LEU A 654 -3.13 0.30 15.40
N GLY A 655 -2.75 0.31 14.12
CA GLY A 655 -3.59 -0.25 13.07
C GLY A 655 -3.92 -1.72 13.31
N GLN A 656 -2.90 -2.54 13.60
CA GLN A 656 -3.09 -3.97 13.86
C GLN A 656 -3.95 -4.24 15.11
N SER A 657 -3.83 -3.42 16.15
CA SER A 657 -4.65 -3.57 17.36
C SER A 657 -6.13 -3.25 17.15
N LEU A 658 -6.46 -2.47 16.12
CA LEU A 658 -7.82 -2.10 15.76
C LEU A 658 -8.47 -3.07 14.76
N ASP A 659 -7.66 -3.86 14.02
CA ASP A 659 -8.14 -4.85 13.06
C ASP A 659 -8.28 -6.23 13.73
N THR A 660 -9.21 -6.33 14.66
CA THR A 660 -9.46 -7.56 15.44
C THR A 660 -9.93 -8.71 14.55
N ASP A 661 -10.66 -8.41 13.48
CA ASP A 661 -11.35 -9.40 12.65
C ASP A 661 -10.63 -9.71 11.35
N GLN A 662 -9.48 -9.10 11.11
CA GLN A 662 -8.70 -9.23 9.87
C GLN A 662 -9.52 -8.98 8.59
N SER A 663 -10.55 -8.12 8.69
CA SER A 663 -11.51 -7.82 7.62
C SER A 663 -11.07 -6.70 6.68
N ILE A 664 -9.82 -6.26 6.77
CA ILE A 664 -9.33 -5.15 5.95
C ILE A 664 -9.37 -5.50 4.47
N GLY A 665 -10.03 -4.62 3.71
CA GLY A 665 -10.17 -4.75 2.27
C GLY A 665 -11.30 -5.68 1.81
N LEU A 666 -11.96 -6.39 2.74
CA LEU A 666 -13.10 -7.24 2.39
C LEU A 666 -14.38 -6.43 2.29
N ARG A 667 -15.26 -6.82 1.37
CA ARG A 667 -16.56 -6.16 1.17
C ARG A 667 -17.58 -6.58 2.21
N PRO A 668 -18.57 -5.76 2.52
CA PRO A 668 -19.74 -6.18 3.29
C PRO A 668 -20.49 -7.32 2.58
N ILE A 669 -21.11 -8.18 3.37
CA ILE A 669 -22.00 -9.21 2.84
C ILE A 669 -23.25 -8.52 2.29
N ASP A 670 -23.64 -8.88 1.09
CA ASP A 670 -24.88 -8.40 0.48
C ASP A 670 -26.04 -9.39 0.67
N ALA A 671 -27.26 -8.94 0.35
CA ALA A 671 -28.45 -9.78 0.48
C ALA A 671 -28.39 -11.06 -0.39
N LYS A 672 -27.69 -11.01 -1.54
CA LYS A 672 -27.49 -12.15 -2.44
C LYS A 672 -26.55 -13.19 -1.84
N ASP A 673 -25.52 -12.73 -1.11
CA ASP A 673 -24.64 -13.60 -0.33
C ASP A 673 -25.46 -14.35 0.74
N LEU A 674 -26.35 -13.63 1.45
CA LEU A 674 -27.19 -14.21 2.50
C LEU A 674 -28.17 -15.23 1.92
N ALA A 675 -28.84 -14.91 0.82
CA ALA A 675 -29.74 -15.84 0.16
C ALA A 675 -29.04 -17.12 -0.32
N SER A 676 -27.75 -17.03 -0.68
CA SER A 676 -26.94 -18.20 -1.01
C SER A 676 -26.59 -19.04 0.22
N LEU A 677 -26.60 -18.46 1.42
CA LEU A 677 -26.30 -19.12 2.68
C LEU A 677 -27.44 -20.03 3.17
N GLU A 678 -28.69 -19.70 2.84
CA GLU A 678 -29.87 -20.50 3.23
C GLU A 678 -29.90 -21.90 2.57
N ASN A 679 -29.19 -22.08 1.44
CA ASN A 679 -29.21 -23.30 0.64
C ASN A 679 -27.89 -24.10 0.66
N ILE A 680 -26.90 -23.70 1.48
CA ILE A 680 -25.60 -24.38 1.55
C ILE A 680 -25.59 -25.36 2.73
N PRO A 681 -25.22 -26.65 2.51
CA PRO A 681 -24.93 -27.56 3.61
C PRO A 681 -23.78 -27.01 4.47
N TRP A 682 -23.89 -27.16 5.79
CA TRP A 682 -23.01 -26.59 6.81
C TRP A 682 -21.52 -26.90 6.65
N CYS A 683 -21.21 -28.05 6.02
CA CYS A 683 -19.84 -28.44 5.68
C CYS A 683 -19.87 -29.21 4.36
N ASP A 684 -18.76 -29.26 3.66
CA ASP A 684 -18.54 -30.28 2.69
C ASP A 684 -18.63 -31.66 3.39
N TYR A 685 -19.19 -32.67 2.73
CA TYR A 685 -19.47 -33.98 3.33
C TYR A 685 -18.22 -34.57 4.01
N ASN A 686 -17.03 -34.33 3.42
CA ASN A 686 -15.75 -34.81 3.96
C ASN A 686 -15.33 -34.11 5.25
N GLU A 687 -15.65 -32.84 5.44
CA GLU A 687 -15.30 -32.10 6.66
C GLU A 687 -16.28 -32.38 7.79
N GLN A 688 -17.54 -32.63 7.47
CA GLN A 688 -18.53 -33.04 8.43
C GLN A 688 -18.20 -34.45 8.98
N GLU A 689 -17.77 -35.35 8.11
CA GLU A 689 -17.34 -36.71 8.49
C GLU A 689 -16.06 -36.67 9.35
N ALA A 690 -15.07 -35.78 8.98
CA ALA A 690 -13.88 -35.56 9.78
C ALA A 690 -14.17 -34.93 11.14
N LEU A 691 -15.12 -34.01 11.24
CA LEU A 691 -15.55 -33.42 12.49
C LEU A 691 -16.28 -34.45 13.37
N GLU A 692 -17.10 -35.33 12.80
CA GLU A 692 -17.75 -36.40 13.51
C GLU A 692 -16.76 -37.45 14.05
N ILE A 693 -15.73 -37.78 13.29
CA ILE A 693 -14.62 -38.68 13.72
C ILE A 693 -13.89 -38.06 14.91
N VAL A 694 -13.49 -36.77 14.79
CA VAL A 694 -12.81 -36.05 15.88
C VAL A 694 -13.65 -36.00 17.13
N LEU A 695 -14.95 -35.74 17.03
CA LEU A 695 -15.85 -35.68 18.16
C LEU A 695 -16.14 -37.08 18.75
N SER A 696 -16.13 -38.12 17.91
CA SER A 696 -16.28 -39.50 18.40
C SER A 696 -15.10 -39.98 19.24
N ASP A 697 -13.88 -39.50 18.91
CA ASP A 697 -12.68 -39.83 19.70
C ASP A 697 -12.58 -39.01 21.01
N ILE A 698 -13.17 -37.83 21.05
CA ILE A 698 -13.17 -36.94 22.23
C ILE A 698 -14.28 -37.27 23.20
N ILE A 699 -15.46 -37.71 22.72
CA ILE A 699 -16.63 -38.01 23.51
C ILE A 699 -16.66 -39.53 23.71
N PRO A 700 -16.58 -40.05 24.97
CA PRO A 700 -16.70 -41.47 25.23
C PRO A 700 -17.99 -42.06 24.64
N ASN A 701 -17.92 -43.31 24.15
CA ASN A 701 -19.04 -43.99 23.46
C ASN A 701 -20.28 -44.19 24.35
N ASP A 702 -20.16 -43.96 25.64
CA ASP A 702 -21.20 -44.05 26.66
C ASP A 702 -21.91 -42.71 26.94
N VAL A 703 -21.45 -41.60 26.34
CA VAL A 703 -22.16 -40.33 26.40
C VAL A 703 -23.30 -40.37 25.37
N GLN A 704 -24.53 -40.14 25.88
CA GLN A 704 -25.76 -40.20 25.07
C GLN A 704 -25.62 -39.37 23.77
N ASN A 705 -26.14 -39.88 22.67
CA ASN A 705 -26.17 -39.23 21.37
C ASN A 705 -26.63 -37.76 21.43
N ASP A 706 -27.55 -37.46 22.37
CA ASP A 706 -28.07 -36.09 22.61
C ASP A 706 -26.98 -35.08 22.99
N VAL A 707 -25.94 -35.50 23.74
CA VAL A 707 -24.83 -34.59 24.12
C VAL A 707 -23.86 -34.37 22.94
N ARG A 708 -23.64 -35.39 22.11
CA ARG A 708 -22.85 -35.31 20.90
C ARG A 708 -23.50 -34.35 19.88
N ASP A 709 -24.80 -34.54 19.66
CA ASP A 709 -25.58 -33.68 18.76
C ASP A 709 -25.66 -32.24 19.29
N ALA A 710 -25.72 -32.06 20.62
CA ALA A 710 -25.67 -30.74 21.25
C ALA A 710 -24.32 -30.03 21.07
N ILE A 711 -23.20 -30.76 21.13
CA ILE A 711 -21.85 -30.18 20.88
C ILE A 711 -21.69 -29.77 19.41
N LEU A 712 -22.16 -30.62 18.47
CA LEU A 712 -22.17 -30.33 17.05
C LEU A 712 -23.03 -29.08 16.72
N ALA A 713 -24.25 -29.04 17.28
CA ALA A 713 -25.16 -27.92 17.16
C ALA A 713 -24.56 -26.64 17.76
N PHE A 714 -23.84 -26.76 18.87
CA PHE A 714 -23.11 -25.65 19.47
C PHE A 714 -22.03 -25.07 18.59
N ILE A 715 -21.16 -25.89 18.01
CA ILE A 715 -20.10 -25.44 17.09
C ILE A 715 -20.71 -24.73 15.86
N ARG A 716 -21.81 -25.29 15.33
CA ARG A 716 -22.56 -24.69 14.22
C ARG A 716 -23.18 -23.35 14.60
N CYS A 717 -23.84 -23.27 15.78
CA CYS A 717 -24.47 -22.05 16.25
C CYS A 717 -23.42 -20.93 16.47
N GLN A 718 -22.28 -21.25 17.07
CA GLN A 718 -21.23 -20.29 17.31
C GLN A 718 -20.68 -19.71 16.02
N PHE A 719 -20.53 -20.57 15.00
CA PHE A 719 -20.11 -20.11 13.68
C PHE A 719 -21.13 -19.14 13.08
N MET A 720 -22.45 -19.46 13.15
CA MET A 720 -23.51 -18.56 12.65
C MET A 720 -23.60 -17.26 13.44
N CYS A 721 -23.43 -17.30 14.75
CA CYS A 721 -23.42 -16.10 15.58
C CYS A 721 -22.26 -15.17 15.20
N THR A 722 -21.06 -15.72 14.98
CA THR A 722 -19.90 -14.94 14.51
C THR A 722 -20.17 -14.32 13.15
N LEU A 723 -20.81 -15.08 12.22
CA LEU A 723 -21.20 -14.59 10.91
C LEU A 723 -22.12 -13.35 10.99
N ILE A 724 -23.16 -13.45 11.82
CA ILE A 724 -24.18 -12.40 11.98
C ILE A 724 -23.61 -11.19 12.70
N GLU A 725 -22.80 -11.38 13.72
CA GLU A 725 -22.15 -10.28 14.45
C GLU A 725 -21.22 -9.49 13.55
N ASN A 726 -20.43 -10.19 12.74
CA ASN A 726 -19.56 -9.57 11.75
C ASN A 726 -20.38 -8.77 10.72
N GLN A 727 -21.53 -9.27 10.31
CA GLN A 727 -22.45 -8.57 9.42
C GLN A 727 -23.05 -7.31 10.06
N LYS A 728 -23.53 -7.38 11.33
CA LYS A 728 -24.06 -6.22 12.06
C LYS A 728 -23.01 -5.11 12.22
N GLN A 729 -21.73 -5.47 12.31
CA GLN A 729 -20.61 -4.54 12.36
C GLN A 729 -20.16 -4.04 10.98
N GLY A 730 -20.81 -4.46 9.89
CA GLY A 730 -20.42 -4.14 8.52
C GLY A 730 -19.12 -4.80 8.07
N LEU A 731 -18.71 -5.86 8.77
CA LEU A 731 -17.55 -6.69 8.46
C LEU A 731 -17.92 -7.71 7.38
N THR A 732 -16.92 -8.18 6.66
CA THR A 732 -17.13 -9.09 5.53
C THR A 732 -16.78 -10.52 5.91
N ILE A 733 -17.61 -11.44 5.47
CA ILE A 733 -17.37 -12.88 5.58
C ILE A 733 -17.12 -13.45 4.20
N LEU A 734 -16.15 -14.34 4.11
CA LEU A 734 -15.77 -14.97 2.87
C LEU A 734 -16.80 -16.06 2.49
N ASP A 735 -17.34 -16.06 1.26
CA ASP A 735 -18.15 -17.16 0.72
C ASP A 735 -17.41 -18.48 0.74
N SER A 736 -16.10 -18.43 0.46
CA SER A 736 -15.25 -19.60 0.53
C SER A 736 -15.16 -20.18 1.94
N ALA A 737 -15.11 -19.35 2.97
CA ALA A 737 -15.12 -19.81 4.36
C ALA A 737 -16.45 -20.48 4.72
N TYR A 738 -17.54 -20.09 4.08
CA TYR A 738 -18.84 -20.70 4.27
C TYR A 738 -19.02 -22.02 3.52
N LYS A 739 -18.46 -22.10 2.31
CA LYS A 739 -18.41 -23.34 1.51
C LYS A 739 -17.36 -24.33 2.00
N THR A 740 -16.30 -23.80 2.60
CA THR A 740 -15.17 -24.55 3.13
C THR A 740 -14.84 -24.03 4.53
N VAL A 741 -15.73 -24.28 5.51
CA VAL A 741 -15.35 -24.13 6.92
C VAL A 741 -14.27 -25.18 7.17
N THR A 742 -13.05 -24.73 7.23
CA THR A 742 -11.91 -25.64 7.42
C THR A 742 -11.84 -26.04 8.90
N LEU A 743 -11.24 -27.17 9.19
CA LEU A 743 -10.90 -27.58 10.56
C LEU A 743 -10.05 -26.49 11.27
N PHE A 744 -9.34 -25.67 10.52
CA PHE A 744 -8.58 -24.54 11.04
C PHE A 744 -9.49 -23.42 11.56
N ASP A 745 -10.56 -23.08 10.86
CA ASP A 745 -11.51 -22.04 11.27
C ASP A 745 -12.25 -22.46 12.53
N ILE A 746 -12.64 -23.74 12.63
CA ILE A 746 -13.22 -24.31 13.83
C ILE A 746 -12.23 -24.27 15.00
N TYR A 747 -10.95 -24.57 14.74
CA TYR A 747 -9.88 -24.50 15.74
C TYR A 747 -9.74 -23.09 16.30
N ASP A 748 -9.63 -22.07 15.47
CA ASP A 748 -9.48 -20.68 15.92
C ASP A 748 -10.73 -20.18 16.66
N MET A 749 -11.90 -20.53 16.19
CA MET A 749 -13.17 -20.16 16.82
C MET A 749 -13.30 -20.78 18.23
N VAL A 750 -12.98 -22.07 18.38
CA VAL A 750 -12.99 -22.73 19.69
C VAL A 750 -11.93 -22.15 20.62
N ARG A 751 -10.77 -21.76 20.08
CA ARG A 751 -9.65 -21.20 20.86
C ARG A 751 -9.97 -19.86 21.54
N ILE A 752 -10.74 -18.99 20.87
CA ILE A 752 -11.04 -17.63 21.37
C ILE A 752 -12.28 -17.55 22.25
N SER A 753 -13.09 -18.60 22.30
CA SER A 753 -14.36 -18.59 23.04
C SER A 753 -14.16 -18.64 24.56
N THR A 754 -15.01 -17.92 25.28
CA THR A 754 -15.12 -17.98 26.76
C THR A 754 -16.58 -18.23 27.17
N VAL A 755 -16.79 -18.88 28.33
CA VAL A 755 -18.17 -19.28 28.79
C VAL A 755 -19.11 -18.08 28.92
N PRO A 756 -18.73 -16.92 29.51
CA PRO A 756 -19.66 -15.79 29.65
C PRO A 756 -20.08 -15.25 28.28
N ILE A 757 -19.11 -14.97 27.39
CA ILE A 757 -19.37 -14.47 26.03
C ILE A 757 -20.25 -15.47 25.27
N LEU A 758 -19.99 -16.75 25.45
CA LEU A 758 -20.74 -17.83 24.81
C LEU A 758 -22.20 -17.87 25.25
N LYS A 759 -22.44 -17.81 26.56
CA LYS A 759 -23.81 -17.84 27.11
C LYS A 759 -24.61 -16.63 26.65
N ASP A 760 -24.04 -15.44 26.76
CA ASP A 760 -24.71 -14.19 26.37
C ASP A 760 -25.03 -14.21 24.88
N MET A 761 -24.04 -14.52 24.01
CA MET A 761 -24.23 -14.61 22.57
C MET A 761 -25.31 -15.63 22.19
N VAL A 762 -25.22 -16.84 22.70
CA VAL A 762 -26.14 -17.91 22.30
C VAL A 762 -27.58 -17.64 22.81
N HIS A 763 -27.75 -17.07 24.00
CA HIS A 763 -29.08 -16.68 24.50
C HIS A 763 -29.70 -15.53 23.69
N ASP A 764 -28.94 -14.51 23.34
CA ASP A 764 -29.42 -13.37 22.55
C ASP A 764 -29.85 -13.86 21.16
N TYR A 765 -29.00 -14.65 20.51
CA TYR A 765 -29.28 -15.16 19.18
C TYR A 765 -30.38 -16.24 19.15
N TRP A 766 -30.47 -17.10 20.17
CA TRP A 766 -31.58 -18.04 20.26
C TRP A 766 -32.94 -17.36 20.24
N ASN A 767 -33.07 -16.27 20.99
CA ASN A 767 -34.30 -15.49 21.03
C ASN A 767 -34.61 -14.82 19.69
N GLU A 768 -33.58 -14.46 18.91
CA GLU A 768 -33.72 -13.86 17.61
C GLU A 768 -34.03 -14.89 16.50
N PHE A 769 -33.45 -16.10 16.57
CA PHE A 769 -33.61 -17.16 15.56
C PHE A 769 -34.80 -18.10 15.77
N LYS A 770 -35.19 -18.34 17.00
CA LYS A 770 -36.31 -19.24 17.34
C LYS A 770 -37.58 -19.01 16.49
N PRO A 771 -37.99 -17.77 16.17
CA PRO A 771 -39.16 -17.53 15.34
C PRO A 771 -39.04 -18.01 13.88
N TYR A 772 -37.83 -18.21 13.37
CA TYR A 772 -37.56 -18.60 11.99
C TYR A 772 -37.28 -20.10 11.82
N LEU A 773 -37.15 -20.85 12.92
CA LEU A 773 -36.94 -22.30 12.89
C LEU A 773 -38.26 -23.03 12.86
N HIS A 774 -38.61 -23.56 11.70
CA HIS A 774 -39.87 -24.29 11.47
C HIS A 774 -39.75 -25.81 11.55
N ASP A 775 -38.51 -26.35 11.59
CA ASP A 775 -38.26 -27.79 11.72
C ASP A 775 -38.14 -28.21 13.19
N GLU A 776 -39.04 -29.08 13.64
CA GLU A 776 -39.08 -29.56 15.03
C GLU A 776 -37.78 -30.29 15.44
N SER A 777 -37.14 -31.00 14.53
CA SER A 777 -35.87 -31.72 14.79
C SER A 777 -34.71 -30.76 15.05
N VAL A 778 -34.60 -29.70 14.25
CA VAL A 778 -33.65 -28.63 14.41
C VAL A 778 -33.91 -27.83 15.67
N LEU A 779 -35.19 -27.54 15.98
CA LEU A 779 -35.59 -26.81 17.20
C LEU A 779 -35.19 -27.61 18.46
N MET A 780 -35.36 -28.95 18.42
CA MET A 780 -34.98 -29.85 19.51
C MET A 780 -33.45 -29.91 19.71
N GLN A 781 -32.68 -29.99 18.64
CA GLN A 781 -31.21 -29.94 18.68
C GLN A 781 -30.70 -28.63 19.32
N TYR A 782 -31.23 -27.50 18.90
CA TYR A 782 -30.86 -26.20 19.49
C TYR A 782 -31.32 -26.05 20.94
N THR A 783 -32.46 -26.58 21.33
CA THR A 783 -32.91 -26.61 22.72
C THR A 783 -31.98 -27.44 23.60
N ASN A 784 -31.54 -28.62 23.12
CA ASN A 784 -30.58 -29.46 23.81
C ASN A 784 -29.21 -28.79 23.94
N MET A 785 -28.78 -28.10 22.90
CA MET A 785 -27.57 -27.26 22.91
C MET A 785 -27.63 -26.15 23.98
N MET A 786 -28.77 -25.42 24.07
CA MET A 786 -28.96 -24.37 25.10
C MET A 786 -28.87 -24.95 26.52
N ASN A 787 -29.55 -26.07 26.75
CA ASN A 787 -29.51 -26.76 28.04
C ASN A 787 -28.06 -27.20 28.37
N PHE A 788 -27.32 -27.72 27.42
CA PHE A 788 -25.92 -28.11 27.61
C PHE A 788 -25.03 -26.90 27.94
N ILE A 789 -25.18 -25.78 27.24
CA ILE A 789 -24.39 -24.53 27.46
C ILE A 789 -24.66 -23.99 28.87
N ASP A 790 -25.90 -24.03 29.32
CA ASP A 790 -26.26 -23.59 30.67
C ASP A 790 -25.60 -24.42 31.78
N THR A 791 -25.29 -25.68 31.50
CA THR A 791 -24.58 -26.56 32.44
C THR A 791 -23.07 -26.36 32.45
N LEU A 792 -22.50 -25.66 31.46
CA LEU A 792 -21.06 -25.45 31.37
C LEU A 792 -20.55 -24.49 32.46
N THR A 793 -19.53 -24.96 33.17
CA THR A 793 -18.71 -24.13 34.05
C THR A 793 -17.41 -23.76 33.36
N ASP A 794 -16.75 -22.70 33.80
CA ASP A 794 -15.45 -22.27 33.20
C ASP A 794 -14.41 -23.41 33.21
N THR A 795 -14.43 -24.26 34.21
CA THR A 795 -13.51 -25.40 34.33
C THR A 795 -13.84 -26.50 33.33
N SER A 796 -15.13 -26.87 33.23
CA SER A 796 -15.58 -27.91 32.28
C SER A 796 -15.42 -27.45 30.82
N PHE A 797 -15.68 -26.17 30.54
CA PHE A 797 -15.48 -25.60 29.22
C PHE A 797 -14.00 -25.57 28.81
N LYS A 798 -13.09 -25.15 29.68
CA LYS A 798 -11.65 -25.18 29.40
C LYS A 798 -11.14 -26.59 29.13
N VAL A 799 -11.63 -27.60 29.84
CA VAL A 799 -11.28 -29.00 29.59
C VAL A 799 -11.79 -29.46 28.23
N LEU A 800 -13.02 -29.11 27.89
CA LEU A 800 -13.63 -29.42 26.59
C LEU A 800 -12.90 -28.70 25.45
N GLN A 801 -12.66 -27.40 25.62
CA GLN A 801 -11.92 -26.57 24.70
C GLN A 801 -10.51 -27.13 24.40
N PHE A 802 -9.77 -27.50 25.45
CA PHE A 802 -8.46 -28.11 25.34
C PHE A 802 -8.50 -29.44 24.56
N LYS A 803 -9.45 -30.31 24.84
CA LYS A 803 -9.59 -31.59 24.13
C LYS A 803 -9.93 -31.40 22.66
N ILE A 804 -10.85 -30.49 22.32
CA ILE A 804 -11.23 -30.17 20.95
C ILE A 804 -10.01 -29.59 20.20
N LEU A 805 -9.31 -28.63 20.80
CA LEU A 805 -8.12 -28.04 20.18
C LEU A 805 -7.00 -29.05 19.98
N GLN A 806 -6.79 -29.97 20.93
CA GLN A 806 -5.78 -31.01 20.81
C GLN A 806 -6.12 -32.00 19.68
N ALA A 807 -7.37 -32.41 19.56
CA ALA A 807 -7.80 -33.30 18.49
C ALA A 807 -7.72 -32.62 17.11
N LEU A 808 -8.16 -31.37 16.99
CA LEU A 808 -8.03 -30.59 15.75
C LEU A 808 -6.59 -30.38 15.33
N GLN A 809 -5.63 -30.30 16.27
CA GLN A 809 -4.20 -30.21 15.96
C GLN A 809 -3.62 -31.50 15.34
N THR A 810 -4.20 -32.66 15.59
CA THR A 810 -3.73 -33.92 15.01
C THR A 810 -4.07 -34.10 13.53
N PHE A 811 -4.97 -33.24 13.00
CA PHE A 811 -5.33 -33.17 11.58
C PHE A 811 -4.59 -32.07 10.79
N LYS A 812 -3.70 -31.30 11.46
CA LYS A 812 -2.75 -30.41 10.81
C LYS A 812 -1.52 -31.19 10.33
#